data_bb8c9ed6cbf0ae701052e914b642b107
#
_entry.id   bb8c9ed6cbf0ae701052e914b642b107
#
_cell.length_a   1.000
_cell.length_b   1.000
_cell.length_c   1.000
_cell.angle_alpha   90.00
_cell.angle_beta   90.00
_cell.angle_gamma   90.00
#
_symmetry.space_group_name_H-M   'P 1'
#
loop_
_entity.id
_entity.type
_entity.pdbx_description
1 polymer ?
#
loop_
_entity_poly.entity_id
_entity_poly.type
_entity_poly.pdbx_seq_one_letter_code
_entity_poly.pdbx_strand_id
1 'polypeptide(L)'
;MVWSNVPPTIVAEALSTVRSPLQTSLRYPPPASPGAVARGLAQSLAPGESGETPPDWLRPGQLASFRRIAYAVNRFRGAILADPVGTGKTYIALAVARNRCRDAPTVCIVPPALAEQWERVAKALDMPVVVWSHTRLSRGILPPSSGPLVLIDESHHFRNRAIRRYEHLAPWIAGRRAILISATPVVNRLTDLANQLRLVVRDTALIDHGLPSIAQVLRYGHAHPALVHLIIRGDSGQILRPSRRDKAVHTCRGSSELEPLLAAVDGLKHSTNPSIHTLIRSVFWRAAASSPAALLGCAKRYQRLLHHARDAHASGRAMSRSALHWFTAGAEDQLIFWPLITDGESATDLDLTDLAKLDTLIPAIRTQAEVPDAKCRALRTVLSDKRPTLVFATCGDTIAYLRRQLAISNLAWCTGRRSGIGSTPLPRHVVLDWFRPGVRQPTLQVRRPYVLLSTDVAAEGLDLQAAARVVHYDLPWTAVRLTQRDGRVLRIGSNHGQVEIISFPLPRALDRRLRQNRRLDEKRRLPVRLGLAGHPVESWRWRVELAQLLGLGAATAGCARVSCSPRGLLAGFSVFGHRMNDNEASADENAPVRLLSVVVWMGKGQRVTSDPTVITHKLLLAASCSGLPVVPSEIRRAMVALAPVIQHRMRKLRRARWTGRPFTHHQQRVVHRLQALAAEVARQRNPERLGVIEHALQFVRGGHTAGEQMLLEALARQSDESLMRSLVTLPRGDPVIGALEARVNGLILFAGNRAKE
;
A
#
# COMPACT_ATOMS: atom_id res chain seq x y z
N MET A 1 -39.43 4.41 -3.11
CA MET A 1 -40.64 3.64 -2.86
C MET A 1 -40.32 2.15 -2.69
N VAL A 2 -39.70 1.72 -1.59
CA VAL A 2 -39.42 0.30 -1.29
C VAL A 2 -39.67 -0.01 0.22
N TRP A 3 -40.41 0.85 0.90
CA TRP A 3 -40.75 0.69 2.32
C TRP A 3 -42.18 0.20 2.56
N SER A 4 -42.91 -0.18 1.50
CA SER A 4 -44.32 -0.54 1.59
C SER A 4 -44.61 -1.94 2.16
N ASN A 5 -43.62 -2.79 2.41
CA ASN A 5 -43.82 -4.16 2.88
C ASN A 5 -43.08 -4.51 4.17
N VAL A 6 -42.59 -3.54 4.95
CA VAL A 6 -42.16 -3.78 6.33
C VAL A 6 -43.33 -3.42 7.24
N PRO A 7 -43.73 -4.30 8.16
CA PRO A 7 -44.85 -3.99 9.06
C PRO A 7 -44.64 -2.63 9.71
N PRO A 8 -45.65 -1.77 9.76
CA PRO A 8 -45.57 -0.43 10.34
C PRO A 8 -45.04 -0.40 11.78
N THR A 9 -45.24 -1.47 12.52
CA THR A 9 -44.73 -1.70 13.88
C THR A 9 -43.20 -1.71 13.95
N ILE A 10 -42.50 -2.35 13.03
CA ILE A 10 -41.01 -2.41 13.06
C ILE A 10 -40.42 -1.04 12.67
N VAL A 11 -41.05 -0.32 11.75
CA VAL A 11 -40.66 1.03 11.38
C VAL A 11 -40.97 2.03 12.50
N ALA A 12 -42.11 1.86 13.18
CA ALA A 12 -42.53 2.69 14.31
C ALA A 12 -41.64 2.44 15.54
N GLU A 13 -41.29 1.20 15.86
CA GLU A 13 -40.34 0.87 16.91
C GLU A 13 -38.94 1.39 16.64
N ALA A 14 -38.44 1.24 15.43
CA ALA A 14 -37.16 1.80 15.02
C ALA A 14 -37.13 3.36 15.04
N LEU A 15 -38.27 4.02 14.82
CA LEU A 15 -38.42 5.47 14.90
C LEU A 15 -38.77 5.94 16.33
N SER A 16 -39.47 5.16 17.15
CA SER A 16 -39.82 5.53 18.53
C SER A 16 -38.61 5.42 19.48
N THR A 17 -37.71 4.47 19.27
CA THR A 17 -36.44 4.36 20.00
C THR A 17 -35.50 5.55 19.77
N VAL A 18 -35.77 6.42 18.77
CA VAL A 18 -34.99 7.62 18.49
C VAL A 18 -35.39 8.84 19.35
N ARG A 19 -36.54 8.83 20.02
CA ARG A 19 -37.04 10.01 20.71
C ARG A 19 -36.59 10.23 22.16
N SER A 20 -35.91 9.28 22.82
CA SER A 20 -35.70 9.41 24.25
C SER A 20 -34.32 9.18 24.90
N PRO A 21 -33.28 8.56 24.37
CA PRO A 21 -32.08 8.28 25.21
C PRO A 21 -31.13 9.45 25.39
N LEU A 22 -31.19 10.50 24.56
CA LEU A 22 -30.19 11.58 24.60
C LEU A 22 -30.38 12.62 25.72
N GLN A 23 -31.55 12.69 26.33
CA GLN A 23 -31.82 13.67 27.39
C GLN A 23 -31.42 13.20 28.79
N THR A 24 -31.26 11.90 29.02
CA THR A 24 -31.15 11.34 30.38
C THR A 24 -29.79 10.79 30.79
N SER A 25 -28.78 10.69 29.93
CA SER A 25 -27.50 10.04 30.27
C SER A 25 -26.20 10.71 29.80
N LEU A 26 -26.22 11.94 29.33
CA LEU A 26 -24.97 12.68 29.10
C LEU A 26 -24.32 13.06 30.43
N ARG A 27 -23.78 12.07 31.13
CA ARG A 27 -22.92 12.32 32.30
C ARG A 27 -21.62 12.94 31.79
N TYR A 28 -21.25 14.06 32.37
CA TYR A 28 -19.91 14.63 32.13
C TYR A 28 -18.92 13.91 33.06
N PRO A 29 -17.69 13.69 32.58
CA PRO A 29 -16.66 13.09 33.41
C PRO A 29 -16.22 14.03 34.56
N PRO A 30 -15.61 13.50 35.63
CA PRO A 30 -15.20 14.27 36.80
C PRO A 30 -14.12 15.33 36.44
N PRO A 31 -13.95 16.36 37.27
CA PRO A 31 -12.87 17.32 37.12
C PRO A 31 -11.49 16.64 37.18
N ALA A 32 -10.58 17.03 36.26
CA ALA A 32 -9.22 16.54 36.20
C ALA A 32 -8.26 17.61 35.67
N SER A 33 -6.94 17.37 35.75
CA SER A 33 -5.95 18.33 35.29
C SER A 33 -6.06 18.53 33.76
N PRO A 34 -5.88 19.78 33.28
CA PRO A 34 -6.01 20.07 31.84
C PRO A 34 -5.13 19.21 30.96
N GLY A 35 -3.88 18.95 31.38
CA GLY A 35 -2.95 18.09 30.63
C GLY A 35 -3.43 16.65 30.55
N ALA A 36 -3.97 16.08 31.63
CA ALA A 36 -4.49 14.72 31.63
C ALA A 36 -5.74 14.58 30.75
N VAL A 37 -6.65 15.55 30.79
CA VAL A 37 -7.85 15.59 29.93
C VAL A 37 -7.45 15.80 28.47
N ALA A 38 -6.49 16.67 28.18
CA ALA A 38 -5.97 16.88 26.82
C ALA A 38 -5.39 15.58 26.25
N ARG A 39 -4.63 14.83 27.05
CA ARG A 39 -4.12 13.50 26.64
C ARG A 39 -5.24 12.48 26.43
N GLY A 40 -6.28 12.47 27.27
CA GLY A 40 -7.47 11.63 27.09
C GLY A 40 -8.22 11.92 25.78
N LEU A 41 -8.36 13.19 25.44
CA LEU A 41 -8.91 13.63 24.15
C LEU A 41 -7.98 13.29 22.99
N ALA A 42 -6.66 13.43 23.17
CA ALA A 42 -5.66 13.03 22.18
C ALA A 42 -5.73 11.53 21.85
N GLN A 43 -5.96 10.66 22.84
CA GLN A 43 -6.19 9.24 22.64
C GLN A 43 -7.41 8.96 21.75
N SER A 44 -8.45 9.79 21.81
CA SER A 44 -9.64 9.67 20.97
C SER A 44 -9.37 10.01 19.49
N LEU A 45 -8.35 10.81 19.21
CA LEU A 45 -7.88 11.15 17.86
C LEU A 45 -6.83 10.18 17.34
N ALA A 46 -6.09 9.54 18.24
CA ALA A 46 -5.06 8.59 17.86
C ALA A 46 -5.69 7.37 17.17
N PRO A 47 -5.02 6.78 16.18
CA PRO A 47 -5.44 5.49 15.67
C PRO A 47 -5.51 4.47 16.79
N GLY A 48 -6.54 3.61 16.76
CA GLY A 48 -6.70 2.56 17.75
C GLY A 48 -5.48 1.65 17.82
N GLU A 49 -5.13 1.24 19.04
CA GLU A 49 -4.07 0.26 19.33
C GLU A 49 -4.65 -0.98 20.01
N SER A 50 -4.09 -2.14 19.71
CA SER A 50 -4.42 -3.40 20.38
C SER A 50 -3.71 -3.47 21.72
N GLY A 51 -4.39 -3.99 22.73
CA GLY A 51 -3.80 -4.35 24.04
C GLY A 51 -3.04 -5.68 24.02
N GLU A 52 -2.85 -6.30 22.84
CA GLU A 52 -2.14 -7.58 22.72
C GLU A 52 -0.69 -7.46 23.17
N THR A 53 -0.23 -8.44 23.92
CA THR A 53 1.17 -8.53 24.37
C THR A 53 2.08 -8.80 23.18
N PRO A 54 3.07 -7.93 22.92
CA PRO A 54 4.06 -8.17 21.88
C PRO A 54 5.00 -9.30 22.27
N PRO A 55 5.48 -10.11 21.32
CA PRO A 55 6.55 -11.08 21.59
C PRO A 55 7.86 -10.38 21.98
N ASP A 56 8.67 -11.01 22.82
CA ASP A 56 9.92 -10.45 23.38
C ASP A 56 10.98 -10.12 22.33
N TRP A 57 10.92 -10.78 21.17
CA TRP A 57 11.83 -10.54 20.06
C TRP A 57 11.50 -9.28 19.22
N LEU A 58 10.37 -8.61 19.48
CA LEU A 58 10.08 -7.32 18.85
C LEU A 58 10.89 -6.18 19.48
N ARG A 59 11.52 -5.38 18.63
CA ARG A 59 12.28 -4.21 19.06
C ARG A 59 11.34 -3.06 19.46
N PRO A 60 11.75 -2.17 20.38
CA PRO A 60 10.93 -1.03 20.83
C PRO A 60 10.36 -0.20 19.69
N GLY A 61 11.14 0.09 18.65
CA GLY A 61 10.69 0.85 17.48
C GLY A 61 9.63 0.14 16.59
N GLN A 62 9.32 -1.13 16.84
CA GLN A 62 8.34 -1.93 16.10
C GLN A 62 7.01 -2.03 16.86
N LEU A 63 6.98 -1.72 18.16
CA LEU A 63 5.82 -1.93 19.03
C LEU A 63 4.60 -1.11 18.61
N ALA A 64 4.80 0.15 18.23
CA ALA A 64 3.70 1.01 17.77
C ALA A 64 3.05 0.45 16.50
N SER A 65 3.84 0.01 15.52
CA SER A 65 3.33 -0.64 14.30
C SER A 65 2.62 -1.95 14.61
N PHE A 66 3.17 -2.76 15.52
CA PHE A 66 2.54 -4.02 15.96
C PHE A 66 1.15 -3.77 16.57
N ARG A 67 1.03 -2.88 17.55
CA ARG A 67 -0.24 -2.58 18.23
C ARG A 67 -1.29 -2.04 17.27
N ARG A 68 -0.89 -1.15 16.37
CA ARG A 68 -1.78 -0.52 15.39
C ARG A 68 -2.23 -1.49 14.31
N ILE A 69 -1.34 -2.33 13.75
CA ILE A 69 -1.73 -3.32 12.73
C ILE A 69 -2.60 -4.42 13.35
N ALA A 70 -2.31 -4.84 14.59
CA ALA A 70 -3.14 -5.80 15.32
C ALA A 70 -4.57 -5.27 15.53
N TYR A 71 -4.71 -4.00 15.95
CA TYR A 71 -6.01 -3.34 16.05
C TYR A 71 -6.74 -3.27 14.71
N ALA A 72 -6.04 -2.83 13.65
CA ALA A 72 -6.65 -2.68 12.33
C ALA A 72 -7.15 -4.03 11.75
N VAL A 73 -6.39 -5.10 11.94
CA VAL A 73 -6.80 -6.46 11.54
C VAL A 73 -8.04 -6.91 12.29
N ASN A 74 -8.15 -6.60 13.59
CA ASN A 74 -9.34 -6.93 14.38
C ASN A 74 -10.55 -6.11 13.95
N ARG A 75 -10.37 -4.81 13.75
CA ARG A 75 -11.48 -3.87 13.49
C ARG A 75 -11.94 -3.88 12.04
N PHE A 76 -11.01 -3.93 11.07
CA PHE A 76 -11.27 -3.74 9.64
C PHE A 76 -10.98 -4.98 8.81
N ARG A 77 -10.58 -6.11 9.44
CA ARG A 77 -10.18 -7.38 8.84
C ARG A 77 -8.84 -7.32 8.10
N GLY A 78 -8.26 -6.15 7.92
CA GLY A 78 -6.96 -5.99 7.26
C GLY A 78 -6.47 -4.56 7.25
N ALA A 79 -5.20 -4.40 6.92
CA ALA A 79 -4.55 -3.10 6.72
C ALA A 79 -3.23 -3.29 5.97
N ILE A 80 -2.60 -2.16 5.59
CA ILE A 80 -1.25 -2.15 4.99
C ILE A 80 -0.23 -1.75 6.06
N LEU A 81 0.76 -2.62 6.28
CA LEU A 81 1.98 -2.30 7.02
C LEU A 81 2.96 -1.62 6.06
N ALA A 82 3.04 -0.28 6.16
CA ALA A 82 3.77 0.60 5.24
C ALA A 82 5.09 1.14 5.82
N ASP A 83 5.64 0.48 6.81
CA ASP A 83 6.91 0.85 7.41
C ASP A 83 8.02 0.90 6.35
N PRO A 84 9.00 1.79 6.49
CA PRO A 84 10.10 1.89 5.55
C PRO A 84 10.85 0.57 5.33
N VAL A 85 11.61 0.47 4.24
CA VAL A 85 12.47 -0.70 3.99
C VAL A 85 13.47 -0.86 5.14
N GLY A 86 13.71 -2.10 5.57
CA GLY A 86 14.70 -2.42 6.61
C GLY A 86 14.24 -2.21 8.07
N THR A 87 12.95 -1.92 8.33
CA THR A 87 12.39 -1.81 9.69
C THR A 87 12.00 -3.15 10.32
N GLY A 88 12.07 -4.24 9.56
CA GLY A 88 11.66 -5.56 10.05
C GLY A 88 10.16 -5.82 9.98
N LYS A 89 9.49 -5.34 8.93
CA LYS A 89 8.05 -5.60 8.67
C LYS A 89 7.66 -7.07 8.76
N THR A 90 8.52 -7.97 8.30
CA THR A 90 8.33 -9.42 8.40
C THR A 90 8.14 -9.86 9.85
N TYR A 91 8.98 -9.36 10.77
CA TYR A 91 8.87 -9.66 12.19
C TYR A 91 7.57 -9.11 12.80
N ILE A 92 7.18 -7.88 12.45
CA ILE A 92 5.93 -7.28 12.92
C ILE A 92 4.72 -8.12 12.46
N ALA A 93 4.69 -8.51 11.19
CA ALA A 93 3.60 -9.30 10.63
C ALA A 93 3.53 -10.70 11.27
N LEU A 94 4.67 -11.38 11.46
CA LEU A 94 4.74 -12.66 12.15
C LEU A 94 4.35 -12.55 13.62
N ALA A 95 4.68 -11.45 14.31
CA ALA A 95 4.25 -11.22 15.68
C ALA A 95 2.72 -11.17 15.81
N VAL A 96 2.04 -10.49 14.88
CA VAL A 96 0.57 -10.46 14.83
C VAL A 96 0.00 -11.84 14.51
N ALA A 97 0.66 -12.59 13.62
CA ALA A 97 0.25 -13.96 13.27
C ALA A 97 0.39 -14.91 14.46
N ARG A 98 1.46 -14.83 15.25
CA ARG A 98 1.69 -15.67 16.44
C ARG A 98 0.54 -15.62 17.42
N ASN A 99 -0.01 -14.43 17.65
CA ASN A 99 -1.12 -14.27 18.60
C ASN A 99 -2.46 -14.83 18.10
N ARG A 100 -2.58 -15.10 16.79
CA ARG A 100 -3.86 -15.49 16.15
C ARG A 100 -3.86 -16.88 15.54
N CYS A 101 -2.69 -17.40 15.19
CA CYS A 101 -2.54 -18.65 14.45
C CYS A 101 -1.78 -19.67 15.31
N ARG A 102 -2.27 -19.98 16.53
CA ARG A 102 -1.62 -20.94 17.41
C ARG A 102 -1.75 -22.37 16.88
N ASP A 103 -2.93 -22.71 16.36
CA ASP A 103 -3.29 -24.07 16.00
C ASP A 103 -3.35 -24.33 14.50
N ALA A 104 -3.06 -23.33 13.67
CA ALA A 104 -3.10 -23.45 12.21
C ALA A 104 -1.98 -22.63 11.55
N PRO A 105 -1.39 -23.12 10.44
CA PRO A 105 -0.30 -22.43 9.78
C PRO A 105 -0.79 -21.11 9.16
N THR A 106 0.05 -20.07 9.28
CA THR A 106 -0.18 -18.78 8.61
C THR A 106 0.25 -18.87 7.16
N VAL A 107 -0.63 -18.53 6.21
CA VAL A 107 -0.26 -18.44 4.80
C VAL A 107 0.47 -17.13 4.54
N CYS A 108 1.70 -17.24 4.02
CA CYS A 108 2.55 -16.12 3.63
C CYS A 108 2.67 -16.08 2.09
N ILE A 109 2.00 -15.11 1.46
CA ILE A 109 2.04 -14.91 0.01
C ILE A 109 3.17 -13.94 -0.30
N VAL A 110 4.22 -14.42 -0.99
CA VAL A 110 5.47 -13.68 -1.14
C VAL A 110 6.02 -13.73 -2.57
N PRO A 111 6.86 -12.76 -2.98
CA PRO A 111 7.66 -12.91 -4.19
C PRO A 111 8.54 -14.17 -4.14
N PRO A 112 8.78 -14.87 -5.25
CA PRO A 112 9.60 -16.09 -5.27
C PRO A 112 11.00 -15.89 -4.66
N ALA A 113 11.59 -14.72 -4.87
CA ALA A 113 12.91 -14.38 -4.36
C ALA A 113 12.98 -14.26 -2.82
N LEU A 114 11.84 -14.09 -2.16
CA LEU A 114 11.74 -13.93 -0.69
C LEU A 114 11.30 -15.22 0.03
N ALA A 115 10.89 -16.26 -0.70
CA ALA A 115 10.32 -17.47 -0.10
C ALA A 115 11.26 -18.08 0.95
N GLU A 116 12.50 -18.38 0.58
CA GLU A 116 13.52 -18.94 1.48
C GLU A 116 13.80 -18.05 2.71
N GLN A 117 13.77 -16.72 2.54
CA GLN A 117 13.95 -15.80 3.66
C GLN A 117 12.78 -15.87 4.65
N TRP A 118 11.54 -15.94 4.16
CA TRP A 118 10.35 -16.05 5.00
C TRP A 118 10.34 -17.38 5.77
N GLU A 119 10.67 -18.50 5.11
CA GLU A 119 10.78 -19.83 5.73
C GLU A 119 11.86 -19.84 6.82
N ARG A 120 13.03 -19.27 6.55
CA ARG A 120 14.13 -19.19 7.50
C ARG A 120 13.77 -18.35 8.73
N VAL A 121 13.15 -17.18 8.54
CA VAL A 121 12.72 -16.31 9.65
C VAL A 121 11.62 -16.98 10.46
N ALA A 122 10.64 -17.58 9.84
CA ALA A 122 9.55 -18.27 10.52
C ALA A 122 10.08 -19.47 11.35
N LYS A 123 11.00 -20.25 10.77
CA LYS A 123 11.67 -21.36 11.49
C LYS A 123 12.47 -20.86 12.69
N ALA A 124 13.18 -19.74 12.56
CA ALA A 124 13.96 -19.15 13.67
C ALA A 124 13.06 -18.62 14.80
N LEU A 125 11.78 -18.32 14.51
CA LEU A 125 10.79 -17.85 15.49
C LEU A 125 9.82 -18.95 15.94
N ASP A 126 10.06 -20.19 15.54
CA ASP A 126 9.22 -21.36 15.83
C ASP A 126 7.75 -21.12 15.44
N MET A 127 7.54 -20.66 14.20
CA MET A 127 6.21 -20.35 13.69
C MET A 127 5.80 -21.25 12.51
N PRO A 128 4.64 -21.91 12.58
CA PRO A 128 4.13 -22.68 11.45
C PRO A 128 3.64 -21.73 10.33
N VAL A 129 4.31 -21.76 9.19
CA VAL A 129 3.94 -20.97 8.02
C VAL A 129 3.86 -21.83 6.76
N VAL A 130 2.95 -21.47 5.86
CA VAL A 130 2.88 -21.99 4.49
C VAL A 130 3.28 -20.87 3.55
N VAL A 131 4.47 -20.97 2.95
CA VAL A 131 4.96 -19.96 2.01
C VAL A 131 4.44 -20.25 0.61
N TRP A 132 3.80 -19.24 -0.01
CA TRP A 132 3.19 -19.34 -1.32
C TRP A 132 3.66 -18.22 -2.25
N SER A 133 4.17 -18.59 -3.43
CA SER A 133 4.73 -17.59 -4.33
C SER A 133 3.67 -16.88 -5.18
N HIS A 134 3.90 -15.58 -5.47
CA HIS A 134 3.10 -14.80 -6.42
C HIS A 134 2.98 -15.47 -7.80
N THR A 135 4.00 -16.24 -8.21
CA THR A 135 4.02 -16.96 -9.49
C THR A 135 3.02 -18.10 -9.51
N ARG A 136 2.86 -18.85 -8.39
CA ARG A 136 1.84 -19.91 -8.28
C ARG A 136 0.44 -19.31 -8.44
N LEU A 137 0.15 -18.18 -7.79
CA LEU A 137 -1.12 -17.47 -7.96
C LEU A 137 -1.36 -17.03 -9.40
N SER A 138 -0.34 -16.55 -10.11
CA SER A 138 -0.46 -16.17 -11.52
C SER A 138 -0.81 -17.34 -12.43
N ARG A 139 -0.48 -18.58 -12.00
CA ARG A 139 -0.82 -19.84 -12.68
C ARG A 139 -2.18 -20.42 -12.25
N GLY A 140 -2.91 -19.75 -11.35
CA GLY A 140 -4.19 -20.23 -10.84
C GLY A 140 -4.06 -21.25 -9.70
N ILE A 141 -2.85 -21.52 -9.19
CA ILE A 141 -2.65 -22.46 -8.09
C ILE A 141 -2.84 -21.69 -6.78
N LEU A 142 -3.92 -22.00 -6.09
CA LEU A 142 -4.31 -21.35 -4.82
C LEU A 142 -3.56 -21.97 -3.64
N PRO A 143 -3.34 -21.20 -2.54
CA PRO A 143 -2.83 -21.76 -1.29
C PRO A 143 -3.82 -22.78 -0.70
N PRO A 144 -3.33 -23.71 0.12
CA PRO A 144 -4.23 -24.58 0.91
C PRO A 144 -5.09 -23.74 1.85
N SER A 145 -6.13 -24.35 2.43
CA SER A 145 -6.90 -23.68 3.49
C SER A 145 -5.97 -23.29 4.63
N SER A 146 -6.13 -22.08 5.13
CA SER A 146 -5.21 -21.46 6.08
C SER A 146 -5.89 -21.21 7.41
N GLY A 147 -5.06 -20.92 8.40
CA GLY A 147 -5.49 -20.28 9.64
C GLY A 147 -6.17 -18.91 9.43
N PRO A 148 -6.56 -18.25 10.51
CA PRO A 148 -7.41 -17.04 10.47
C PRO A 148 -6.73 -15.79 9.88
N LEU A 149 -5.43 -15.82 9.60
CA LEU A 149 -4.66 -14.68 9.11
C LEU A 149 -3.79 -15.04 7.90
N VAL A 150 -3.79 -14.17 6.90
CA VAL A 150 -2.95 -14.25 5.68
C VAL A 150 -1.99 -13.06 5.65
N LEU A 151 -0.73 -13.30 5.34
CA LEU A 151 0.28 -12.26 5.16
C LEU A 151 0.63 -12.14 3.66
N ILE A 152 0.61 -10.93 3.12
CA ILE A 152 0.89 -10.68 1.69
C ILE A 152 2.05 -9.70 1.59
N ASP A 153 3.25 -10.21 1.30
CA ASP A 153 4.45 -9.38 1.15
C ASP A 153 4.54 -8.78 -0.26
N GLU A 154 5.18 -7.62 -0.34
CA GLU A 154 5.28 -6.78 -1.54
C GLU A 154 3.91 -6.62 -2.22
N SER A 155 2.89 -6.25 -1.40
CA SER A 155 1.49 -6.16 -1.81
C SER A 155 1.24 -5.22 -2.98
N HIS A 156 2.18 -4.31 -3.29
CA HIS A 156 2.11 -3.45 -4.46
C HIS A 156 2.08 -4.21 -5.80
N HIS A 157 2.44 -5.50 -5.81
CA HIS A 157 2.24 -6.38 -6.96
C HIS A 157 0.77 -6.69 -7.24
N PHE A 158 -0.15 -6.42 -6.30
CA PHE A 158 -1.61 -6.58 -6.43
C PHE A 158 -2.34 -5.26 -6.70
N ARG A 159 -1.64 -4.22 -7.20
CA ARG A 159 -2.19 -2.90 -7.51
C ARG A 159 -3.16 -2.86 -8.68
N ASN A 160 -3.09 -3.83 -9.59
CA ASN A 160 -3.94 -3.91 -10.77
C ASN A 160 -4.92 -5.09 -10.62
N ARG A 161 -6.22 -4.81 -10.76
CA ARG A 161 -7.28 -5.81 -10.63
C ARG A 161 -7.36 -6.78 -11.83
N ALA A 162 -6.91 -6.36 -13.01
CA ALA A 162 -6.96 -7.14 -14.24
C ALA A 162 -5.76 -8.12 -14.42
N ILE A 163 -4.97 -8.34 -13.39
CA ILE A 163 -3.89 -9.33 -13.45
C ILE A 163 -4.34 -10.66 -12.84
N ARG A 164 -3.96 -11.78 -13.46
CA ARG A 164 -4.36 -13.13 -13.05
C ARG A 164 -4.17 -13.41 -11.57
N ARG A 165 -3.03 -13.01 -10.98
CA ARG A 165 -2.77 -13.23 -9.53
C ARG A 165 -3.77 -12.53 -8.63
N TYR A 166 -4.28 -11.35 -9.03
CA TYR A 166 -5.31 -10.62 -8.30
C TYR A 166 -6.67 -11.32 -8.44
N GLU A 167 -7.02 -11.69 -9.67
CA GLU A 167 -8.29 -12.36 -9.99
C GLU A 167 -8.44 -13.70 -9.26
N HIS A 168 -7.35 -14.47 -9.15
CA HIS A 168 -7.36 -15.73 -8.42
C HIS A 168 -7.35 -15.54 -6.90
N LEU A 169 -6.57 -14.55 -6.39
CA LEU A 169 -6.45 -14.34 -4.95
C LEU A 169 -7.71 -13.72 -4.34
N ALA A 170 -8.35 -12.78 -5.03
CA ALA A 170 -9.43 -11.99 -4.46
C ALA A 170 -10.62 -12.84 -3.97
N PRO A 171 -11.14 -13.82 -4.73
CA PRO A 171 -12.19 -14.72 -4.23
C PRO A 171 -11.69 -15.62 -3.08
N TRP A 172 -10.45 -16.14 -3.18
CA TRP A 172 -9.89 -17.02 -2.17
C TRP A 172 -9.72 -16.33 -0.81
N ILE A 173 -9.30 -15.05 -0.80
CA ILE A 173 -9.07 -14.28 0.44
C ILE A 173 -10.36 -13.69 1.03
N ALA A 174 -11.47 -13.74 0.29
CA ALA A 174 -12.75 -13.21 0.76
C ALA A 174 -13.13 -13.85 2.10
N GLY A 175 -13.56 -13.03 3.06
CA GLY A 175 -13.92 -13.46 4.40
C GLY A 175 -12.74 -13.70 5.36
N ARG A 176 -11.48 -13.76 4.88
CA ARG A 176 -10.29 -13.93 5.72
C ARG A 176 -9.76 -12.58 6.23
N ARG A 177 -8.98 -12.63 7.30
CA ARG A 177 -8.19 -11.47 7.75
C ARG A 177 -6.84 -11.50 7.07
N ALA A 178 -6.30 -10.32 6.72
CA ALA A 178 -4.99 -10.27 6.08
C ALA A 178 -4.20 -8.99 6.41
N ILE A 179 -2.87 -9.12 6.37
CA ILE A 179 -1.93 -8.02 6.44
C ILE A 179 -1.26 -7.87 5.09
N LEU A 180 -1.43 -6.71 4.48
CA LEU A 180 -0.66 -6.30 3.32
C LEU A 180 0.65 -5.67 3.78
N ILE A 181 1.77 -6.10 3.21
CA ILE A 181 3.09 -5.61 3.58
C ILE A 181 3.72 -4.95 2.36
N SER A 182 4.03 -3.66 2.44
CA SER A 182 4.74 -2.95 1.38
C SER A 182 5.33 -1.65 1.91
N ALA A 183 6.62 -1.44 1.71
CA ALA A 183 7.24 -0.14 2.03
C ALA A 183 6.75 0.98 1.09
N THR A 184 6.18 0.63 -0.05
CA THR A 184 5.81 1.52 -1.14
C THR A 184 4.45 1.14 -1.72
N PRO A 185 3.36 1.34 -0.95
CA PRO A 185 2.03 0.89 -1.37
C PRO A 185 1.47 1.69 -2.56
N VAL A 186 2.01 2.88 -2.85
CA VAL A 186 1.63 3.70 -4.01
C VAL A 186 2.75 3.68 -5.04
N VAL A 187 2.48 3.16 -6.23
CA VAL A 187 3.48 3.00 -7.29
C VAL A 187 3.28 4.06 -8.39
N ASN A 188 2.11 4.12 -8.99
CA ASN A 188 1.82 5.00 -10.11
C ASN A 188 0.67 5.98 -9.84
N ARG A 189 -0.38 5.52 -9.16
CA ARG A 189 -1.61 6.27 -8.91
C ARG A 189 -2.16 5.93 -7.52
N LEU A 190 -2.99 6.80 -6.96
CA LEU A 190 -3.68 6.51 -5.69
C LEU A 190 -4.67 5.35 -5.82
N THR A 191 -5.19 5.09 -7.01
CA THR A 191 -6.02 3.91 -7.29
C THR A 191 -5.27 2.59 -7.07
N ASP A 192 -3.94 2.58 -7.21
CA ASP A 192 -3.11 1.40 -6.90
C ASP A 192 -3.26 0.99 -5.43
N LEU A 193 -3.31 1.98 -4.53
CA LEU A 193 -3.54 1.78 -3.10
C LEU A 193 -4.98 1.30 -2.82
N ALA A 194 -5.97 1.91 -3.50
CA ALA A 194 -7.36 1.50 -3.36
C ALA A 194 -7.56 0.02 -3.74
N ASN A 195 -6.95 -0.43 -4.83
CA ASN A 195 -7.04 -1.81 -5.28
C ASN A 195 -6.39 -2.78 -4.28
N GLN A 196 -5.24 -2.43 -3.71
CA GLN A 196 -4.60 -3.23 -2.67
C GLN A 196 -5.49 -3.30 -1.41
N LEU A 197 -5.94 -2.16 -0.87
CA LEU A 197 -6.80 -2.15 0.32
C LEU A 197 -8.08 -2.96 0.11
N ARG A 198 -8.75 -2.79 -1.03
CA ARG A 198 -9.99 -3.52 -1.34
C ARG A 198 -9.82 -5.03 -1.52
N LEU A 199 -8.61 -5.52 -1.62
CA LEU A 199 -8.36 -6.96 -1.60
C LEU A 199 -8.70 -7.57 -0.23
N VAL A 200 -8.46 -6.83 0.86
CA VAL A 200 -8.56 -7.33 2.23
C VAL A 200 -9.52 -6.53 3.11
N VAL A 201 -9.82 -5.28 2.75
CA VAL A 201 -10.68 -4.37 3.51
C VAL A 201 -11.92 -4.05 2.69
N ARG A 202 -13.08 -4.04 3.33
CA ARG A 202 -14.33 -3.60 2.70
C ARG A 202 -14.26 -2.12 2.35
N ASP A 203 -14.80 -1.76 1.20
CA ASP A 203 -14.74 -0.39 0.70
C ASP A 203 -15.39 0.66 1.64
N THR A 204 -16.33 0.21 2.47
CA THR A 204 -17.04 1.00 3.48
C THR A 204 -16.43 0.94 4.87
N ALA A 205 -15.29 0.29 5.07
CA ALA A 205 -14.71 0.02 6.39
C ALA A 205 -14.46 1.28 7.24
N LEU A 206 -14.25 2.43 6.59
CA LEU A 206 -14.02 3.71 7.26
C LEU A 206 -15.25 4.64 7.26
N ILE A 207 -16.44 4.11 7.03
CA ILE A 207 -17.67 4.90 7.00
C ILE A 207 -17.92 5.62 8.33
N ASP A 208 -17.60 4.97 9.45
CA ASP A 208 -17.71 5.50 10.80
C ASP A 208 -16.75 6.68 11.02
N HIS A 209 -15.62 6.69 10.29
CA HIS A 209 -14.63 7.76 10.31
C HIS A 209 -14.89 8.86 9.26
N GLY A 210 -16.09 8.87 8.67
CA GLY A 210 -16.52 9.88 7.71
C GLY A 210 -16.03 9.65 6.27
N LEU A 211 -15.48 8.46 5.98
CA LEU A 211 -15.05 8.05 4.64
C LEU A 211 -16.01 6.99 4.08
N PRO A 212 -16.98 7.36 3.23
CA PRO A 212 -18.01 6.43 2.77
C PRO A 212 -17.48 5.40 1.75
N SER A 213 -16.39 5.70 1.05
CA SER A 213 -15.77 4.80 0.09
C SER A 213 -14.28 5.07 -0.05
N ILE A 214 -13.48 4.07 0.23
CA ILE A 214 -12.02 4.11 0.04
C ILE A 214 -11.68 4.28 -1.44
N ALA A 215 -12.34 3.53 -2.32
CA ALA A 215 -12.09 3.58 -3.76
C ALA A 215 -12.43 4.95 -4.36
N GLN A 216 -13.55 5.55 -3.95
CA GLN A 216 -14.00 6.83 -4.48
C GLN A 216 -13.02 7.95 -4.11
N VAL A 217 -12.64 8.06 -2.84
CA VAL A 217 -11.73 9.12 -2.36
C VAL A 217 -10.36 9.00 -3.02
N LEU A 218 -9.80 7.80 -3.11
CA LEU A 218 -8.50 7.58 -3.74
C LEU A 218 -8.54 7.78 -5.27
N ARG A 219 -9.71 7.57 -5.91
CA ARG A 219 -9.90 7.87 -7.34
C ARG A 219 -9.79 9.38 -7.61
N TYR A 220 -10.38 10.21 -6.76
CA TYR A 220 -10.34 11.66 -6.90
C TYR A 220 -9.05 12.31 -6.42
N GLY A 221 -8.07 11.52 -5.97
CA GLY A 221 -6.74 12.00 -5.61
C GLY A 221 -6.66 12.70 -4.26
N HIS A 222 -7.65 12.52 -3.40
CA HIS A 222 -7.67 13.12 -2.07
C HIS A 222 -7.13 12.17 -1.01
N ALA A 223 -6.24 12.68 -0.14
CA ALA A 223 -5.84 11.99 1.08
C ALA A 223 -6.84 12.31 2.19
N HIS A 224 -7.64 11.33 2.60
CA HIS A 224 -8.57 11.51 3.73
C HIS A 224 -7.88 11.11 5.04
N PRO A 225 -8.01 11.89 6.13
CA PRO A 225 -7.35 11.60 7.41
C PRO A 225 -7.65 10.20 7.96
N ALA A 226 -8.85 9.67 7.73
CA ALA A 226 -9.25 8.33 8.17
C ALA A 226 -8.40 7.19 7.58
N LEU A 227 -7.69 7.39 6.47
CA LEU A 227 -6.79 6.38 5.90
C LEU A 227 -5.66 5.98 6.84
N VAL A 228 -5.37 6.79 7.86
CA VAL A 228 -4.40 6.48 8.92
C VAL A 228 -4.72 5.20 9.68
N HIS A 229 -5.98 4.82 9.74
CA HIS A 229 -6.43 3.58 10.39
C HIS A 229 -6.10 2.31 9.58
N LEU A 230 -5.89 2.45 8.27
CA LEU A 230 -5.60 1.33 7.36
C LEU A 230 -4.18 1.34 6.82
N ILE A 231 -3.48 2.48 6.87
CA ILE A 231 -2.11 2.62 6.41
C ILE A 231 -1.23 2.80 7.65
N ILE A 232 -0.68 1.70 8.13
CA ILE A 232 0.11 1.68 9.36
C ILE A 232 1.56 1.96 9.02
N ARG A 233 2.10 3.00 9.63
CA ARG A 233 3.51 3.37 9.55
C ARG A 233 3.99 3.82 10.93
N GLY A 234 5.03 3.19 11.43
CA GLY A 234 5.69 3.58 12.68
C GLY A 234 6.59 4.80 12.50
N ASP A 235 6.87 5.47 13.59
CA ASP A 235 7.85 6.57 13.63
C ASP A 235 9.26 5.98 13.56
N SER A 236 9.97 6.31 12.49
CA SER A 236 11.34 5.85 12.26
C SER A 236 12.40 6.63 13.05
N GLY A 237 11.99 7.56 13.92
CA GLY A 237 12.91 8.45 14.66
C GLY A 237 13.84 7.78 15.67
N GLN A 238 13.54 6.53 16.10
CA GLN A 238 14.39 5.78 17.05
C GLN A 238 15.27 4.70 16.38
N ILE A 239 15.25 4.62 15.06
CA ILE A 239 15.96 3.57 14.33
C ILE A 239 17.25 4.16 13.76
N LEU A 240 18.39 3.79 14.31
CA LEU A 240 19.72 4.14 13.80
C LEU A 240 19.91 3.55 12.41
N ARG A 241 19.85 4.41 11.40
CA ARG A 241 20.16 4.09 9.99
C ARG A 241 21.33 4.94 9.54
N PRO A 242 22.12 4.46 8.56
CA PRO A 242 23.15 5.29 7.97
C PRO A 242 22.53 6.55 7.36
N SER A 243 23.22 7.67 7.48
CA SER A 243 22.83 8.91 6.81
C SER A 243 23.01 8.74 5.29
N ARG A 244 22.16 9.43 4.54
CA ARG A 244 22.18 9.42 3.07
C ARG A 244 22.90 10.65 2.56
N ARG A 245 23.87 10.47 1.63
CA ARG A 245 24.50 11.54 0.89
C ARG A 245 24.23 11.39 -0.60
N ASP A 246 23.43 12.26 -1.16
CA ASP A 246 23.08 12.24 -2.58
C ASP A 246 24.07 13.00 -3.44
N LYS A 247 24.46 12.44 -4.59
CA LYS A 247 25.30 13.05 -5.60
C LYS A 247 24.74 12.74 -6.99
N ALA A 248 24.60 13.75 -7.83
CA ALA A 248 24.28 13.58 -9.25
C ALA A 248 25.52 13.76 -10.09
N VAL A 249 25.78 12.82 -11.01
CA VAL A 249 26.87 12.88 -11.96
C VAL A 249 26.27 13.14 -13.34
N HIS A 250 26.41 14.39 -13.83
CA HIS A 250 25.91 14.81 -15.14
C HIS A 250 26.91 14.51 -16.23
N THR A 251 26.51 13.77 -17.25
CA THR A 251 27.33 13.44 -18.42
C THR A 251 26.93 14.29 -19.62
N CYS A 252 27.11 15.60 -19.49
CA CYS A 252 26.61 16.57 -20.48
C CYS A 252 27.32 16.51 -21.85
N ARG A 253 28.51 15.91 -21.95
CA ARG A 253 29.33 15.91 -23.19
C ARG A 253 29.03 14.73 -24.14
N GLY A 254 28.11 13.83 -23.82
CA GLY A 254 27.76 12.67 -24.68
C GLY A 254 26.56 12.88 -25.60
N SER A 255 26.01 14.10 -25.68
CA SER A 255 24.81 14.33 -26.50
C SER A 255 25.09 14.36 -28.01
N SER A 256 26.31 14.71 -28.44
CA SER A 256 26.69 14.75 -29.86
C SER A 256 26.79 13.34 -30.49
N GLU A 257 27.24 12.33 -29.72
CA GLU A 257 27.35 10.96 -30.20
C GLU A 257 25.98 10.24 -30.19
N LEU A 258 25.12 10.60 -29.25
CA LEU A 258 23.84 9.97 -29.04
C LEU A 258 22.72 10.52 -29.95
N GLU A 259 22.73 11.81 -30.25
CA GLU A 259 21.66 12.47 -31.01
C GLU A 259 21.47 11.90 -32.43
N PRO A 260 22.50 11.57 -33.22
CA PRO A 260 22.33 10.92 -34.51
C PRO A 260 21.64 9.54 -34.40
N LEU A 261 21.99 8.76 -33.39
CA LEU A 261 21.34 7.47 -33.15
C LEU A 261 19.88 7.64 -32.72
N LEU A 262 19.59 8.66 -31.90
CA LEU A 262 18.21 8.95 -31.49
C LEU A 262 17.38 9.44 -32.67
N ALA A 263 17.93 10.26 -33.55
CA ALA A 263 17.27 10.70 -34.76
C ALA A 263 16.97 9.52 -35.71
N ALA A 264 17.89 8.57 -35.84
CA ALA A 264 17.67 7.37 -36.63
C ALA A 264 16.58 6.47 -36.00
N VAL A 265 16.54 6.33 -34.68
CA VAL A 265 15.47 5.63 -33.95
C VAL A 265 14.11 6.35 -34.12
N ASP A 266 14.10 7.67 -34.03
CA ASP A 266 12.89 8.48 -34.25
C ASP A 266 12.35 8.37 -35.68
N GLY A 267 13.23 8.05 -36.65
CA GLY A 267 12.90 7.79 -38.06
C GLY A 267 12.27 6.43 -38.33
N LEU A 268 12.25 5.51 -37.35
CA LEU A 268 11.56 4.22 -37.46
C LEU A 268 10.03 4.43 -37.35
N LYS A 269 9.28 3.75 -38.20
CA LYS A 269 7.81 3.85 -38.23
C LYS A 269 7.13 2.97 -37.19
N HIS A 270 7.77 1.88 -36.78
CA HIS A 270 7.38 0.87 -35.80
C HIS A 270 6.03 0.20 -36.10
N SER A 271 4.94 0.96 -36.21
CA SER A 271 3.58 0.44 -36.38
C SER A 271 2.66 1.55 -36.91
N THR A 272 1.66 1.14 -37.66
CA THR A 272 0.54 2.01 -38.10
C THR A 272 -0.36 2.40 -36.91
N ASN A 273 -0.40 1.58 -35.85
CA ASN A 273 -1.12 1.89 -34.61
C ASN A 273 -0.32 2.89 -33.74
N PRO A 274 -0.85 4.10 -33.45
CA PRO A 274 -0.13 5.13 -32.70
C PRO A 274 0.28 4.70 -31.28
N SER A 275 -0.50 3.84 -30.63
CA SER A 275 -0.21 3.34 -29.29
C SER A 275 0.97 2.38 -29.29
N ILE A 276 1.02 1.45 -30.26
CA ILE A 276 2.10 0.49 -30.46
C ILE A 276 3.37 1.23 -30.88
N HIS A 277 3.26 2.17 -31.82
CA HIS A 277 4.37 3.03 -32.24
C HIS A 277 4.99 3.75 -31.04
N THR A 278 4.20 4.42 -30.20
CA THR A 278 4.68 5.14 -29.02
C THR A 278 5.36 4.20 -28.02
N LEU A 279 4.79 3.01 -27.84
CA LEU A 279 5.34 2.00 -26.94
C LEU A 279 6.71 1.52 -27.40
N ILE A 280 6.84 1.03 -28.63
CA ILE A 280 8.10 0.51 -29.19
C ILE A 280 9.17 1.61 -29.17
N ARG A 281 8.84 2.81 -29.59
CA ARG A 281 9.75 3.97 -29.56
C ARG A 281 10.23 4.26 -28.14
N SER A 282 9.35 4.17 -27.13
CA SER A 282 9.75 4.36 -25.74
C SER A 282 10.72 3.28 -25.24
N VAL A 283 10.63 2.05 -25.74
CA VAL A 283 11.57 0.95 -25.42
C VAL A 283 12.95 1.28 -25.97
N PHE A 284 13.04 1.78 -27.21
CA PHE A 284 14.31 2.21 -27.80
C PHE A 284 14.95 3.35 -27.02
N TRP A 285 14.20 4.39 -26.68
CA TRP A 285 14.75 5.52 -25.90
C TRP A 285 15.23 5.08 -24.52
N ARG A 286 14.55 4.13 -23.89
CA ARG A 286 14.98 3.55 -22.61
C ARG A 286 16.27 2.77 -22.75
N ALA A 287 16.38 1.98 -23.79
CA ALA A 287 17.58 1.21 -24.06
C ALA A 287 18.77 2.16 -24.33
N ALA A 288 18.56 3.22 -25.12
CA ALA A 288 19.54 4.28 -25.37
C ALA A 288 19.96 5.02 -24.08
N ALA A 289 19.01 5.25 -23.17
CA ALA A 289 19.27 5.88 -21.87
C ALA A 289 20.16 5.01 -20.95
N SER A 290 20.11 3.70 -21.12
CA SER A 290 20.92 2.76 -20.35
C SER A 290 22.35 2.68 -20.88
N SER A 291 22.55 2.20 -22.12
CA SER A 291 23.87 2.10 -22.75
C SER A 291 23.76 1.85 -24.27
N PRO A 292 24.83 2.10 -25.04
CA PRO A 292 24.88 1.72 -26.46
C PRO A 292 24.63 0.23 -26.68
N ALA A 293 25.14 -0.63 -25.81
CA ALA A 293 24.92 -2.07 -25.88
C ALA A 293 23.46 -2.47 -25.63
N ALA A 294 22.76 -1.78 -24.72
CA ALA A 294 21.33 -2.00 -24.49
C ALA A 294 20.51 -1.57 -25.74
N LEU A 295 20.87 -0.44 -26.37
CA LEU A 295 20.25 0.00 -27.60
C LEU A 295 20.48 -1.02 -28.74
N LEU A 296 21.70 -1.55 -28.88
CA LEU A 296 22.03 -2.62 -29.84
C LEU A 296 21.17 -3.86 -29.59
N GLY A 297 21.07 -4.30 -28.35
CA GLY A 297 20.25 -5.45 -27.98
C GLY A 297 18.77 -5.22 -28.29
N CYS A 298 18.27 -4.00 -28.06
CA CYS A 298 16.90 -3.62 -28.41
C CYS A 298 16.66 -3.65 -29.92
N ALA A 299 17.55 -3.05 -30.72
CA ALA A 299 17.45 -3.03 -32.18
C ALA A 299 17.47 -4.44 -32.78
N LYS A 300 18.36 -5.33 -32.30
CA LYS A 300 18.41 -6.73 -32.72
C LYS A 300 17.12 -7.51 -32.34
N ARG A 301 16.55 -7.27 -31.17
CA ARG A 301 15.28 -7.90 -30.77
C ARG A 301 14.13 -7.39 -31.65
N TYR A 302 14.12 -6.11 -31.97
CA TYR A 302 13.10 -5.54 -32.87
C TYR A 302 13.24 -6.07 -34.28
N GLN A 303 14.44 -6.17 -34.83
CA GLN A 303 14.71 -6.77 -36.15
C GLN A 303 14.18 -8.21 -36.20
N ARG A 304 14.46 -9.04 -35.17
CA ARG A 304 13.92 -10.42 -35.08
C ARG A 304 12.40 -10.42 -35.04
N LEU A 305 11.78 -9.50 -34.29
CA LEU A 305 10.33 -9.39 -34.23
C LEU A 305 9.73 -9.12 -35.60
N LEU A 306 10.34 -8.21 -36.39
CA LEU A 306 9.91 -7.90 -37.75
C LEU A 306 10.10 -9.07 -38.69
N HIS A 307 11.21 -9.85 -38.59
CA HIS A 307 11.37 -11.07 -39.35
C HIS A 307 10.25 -12.07 -39.04
N HIS A 308 9.95 -12.33 -37.76
CA HIS A 308 8.84 -13.20 -37.38
C HIS A 308 7.47 -12.67 -37.87
N ALA A 309 7.28 -11.36 -37.87
CA ALA A 309 6.06 -10.76 -38.42
C ALA A 309 5.96 -10.98 -39.93
N ARG A 310 7.06 -10.80 -40.66
CA ARG A 310 7.13 -11.05 -42.12
C ARG A 310 6.85 -12.51 -42.45
N ASP A 311 7.47 -13.45 -41.73
CA ASP A 311 7.29 -14.88 -41.95
C ASP A 311 5.86 -15.34 -41.61
N ALA A 312 5.25 -14.76 -40.54
CA ALA A 312 3.86 -15.00 -40.19
C ALA A 312 2.89 -14.48 -41.27
N HIS A 313 3.16 -13.26 -41.79
CA HIS A 313 2.37 -12.67 -42.89
C HIS A 313 2.46 -13.52 -44.16
N ALA A 314 3.66 -13.94 -44.54
CA ALA A 314 3.88 -14.78 -45.72
C ALA A 314 3.22 -16.16 -45.63
N SER A 315 3.05 -16.69 -44.41
CA SER A 315 2.40 -17.98 -44.16
C SER A 315 0.92 -17.87 -43.79
N GLY A 316 0.32 -16.67 -43.82
CA GLY A 316 -1.09 -16.44 -43.45
C GLY A 316 -1.41 -16.78 -41.99
N ARG A 317 -0.40 -16.82 -41.08
CA ARG A 317 -0.54 -17.17 -39.67
C ARG A 317 -0.50 -15.93 -38.79
N ALA A 318 -1.23 -15.96 -37.69
CA ALA A 318 -1.10 -14.95 -36.65
C ALA A 318 0.27 -15.07 -35.96
N MET A 319 0.85 -13.93 -35.59
CA MET A 319 2.11 -13.89 -34.86
C MET A 319 1.97 -14.52 -33.47
N SER A 320 2.91 -15.34 -33.06
CA SER A 320 2.85 -16.02 -31.77
C SER A 320 3.05 -15.04 -30.61
N ARG A 321 2.27 -15.19 -29.53
CA ARG A 321 2.42 -14.42 -28.29
C ARG A 321 3.85 -14.51 -27.71
N SER A 322 4.56 -15.61 -27.96
CA SER A 322 5.93 -15.80 -27.51
C SER A 322 6.92 -14.87 -28.24
N ALA A 323 6.73 -14.55 -29.51
CA ALA A 323 7.58 -13.63 -30.26
C ALA A 323 7.49 -12.20 -29.71
N LEU A 324 6.27 -11.74 -29.39
CA LEU A 324 6.03 -10.44 -28.74
C LEU A 324 6.62 -10.40 -27.32
N HIS A 325 6.47 -11.47 -26.56
CA HIS A 325 7.06 -11.58 -25.22
C HIS A 325 8.60 -11.53 -25.27
N TRP A 326 9.20 -12.06 -26.30
CA TRP A 326 10.65 -12.03 -26.48
C TRP A 326 11.20 -10.60 -26.73
N PHE A 327 10.48 -9.78 -27.44
CA PHE A 327 10.86 -8.37 -27.65
C PHE A 327 10.82 -7.57 -26.36
N THR A 328 9.81 -7.80 -25.52
CA THR A 328 9.63 -7.12 -24.25
C THR A 328 10.38 -7.77 -23.08
N ALA A 329 11.04 -8.92 -23.29
CA ALA A 329 11.78 -9.66 -22.25
C ALA A 329 12.95 -8.86 -21.68
N GLY A 330 12.71 -8.11 -20.64
CA GLY A 330 13.62 -7.20 -19.96
C GLY A 330 12.93 -5.97 -19.40
N ALA A 331 11.65 -5.79 -19.70
CA ALA A 331 10.83 -4.69 -19.23
C ALA A 331 9.63 -5.22 -18.45
N GLU A 332 9.87 -5.74 -17.24
CA GLU A 332 8.82 -6.28 -16.36
C GLU A 332 7.67 -5.30 -16.10
N ASP A 333 7.92 -3.99 -16.18
CA ASP A 333 6.89 -2.96 -16.04
C ASP A 333 6.01 -2.78 -17.29
N GLN A 334 6.34 -3.41 -18.42
CA GLN A 334 5.60 -3.26 -19.68
C GLN A 334 4.49 -4.29 -19.88
N LEU A 335 4.38 -5.28 -19.00
CA LEU A 335 3.26 -6.23 -19.00
C LEU A 335 1.87 -5.56 -18.85
N ILE A 336 1.84 -4.31 -18.39
CA ILE A 336 0.62 -3.50 -18.27
C ILE A 336 0.05 -3.11 -19.66
N PHE A 337 0.89 -3.06 -20.69
CA PHE A 337 0.48 -2.70 -22.05
C PHE A 337 0.19 -3.92 -22.94
N TRP A 338 0.38 -5.12 -22.41
CA TRP A 338 0.20 -6.38 -23.13
C TRP A 338 -1.23 -6.58 -23.68
N PRO A 339 -2.32 -6.24 -22.95
CA PRO A 339 -3.67 -6.35 -23.49
C PRO A 339 -3.89 -5.51 -24.74
N LEU A 340 -3.26 -4.32 -24.83
CA LEU A 340 -3.37 -3.43 -26.00
C LEU A 340 -2.71 -4.01 -27.26
N ILE A 341 -1.79 -4.94 -27.11
CA ILE A 341 -1.08 -5.58 -28.23
C ILE A 341 -1.78 -6.89 -28.65
N THR A 342 -2.52 -7.53 -27.72
CA THR A 342 -3.11 -8.87 -27.93
C THR A 342 -4.59 -8.85 -28.29
N ASP A 343 -5.31 -7.78 -28.00
CA ASP A 343 -6.75 -7.63 -28.26
C ASP A 343 -7.06 -7.07 -29.68
N GLY A 344 -6.02 -6.67 -30.42
CA GLY A 344 -6.16 -6.27 -31.82
C GLY A 344 -6.00 -7.45 -32.76
N GLU A 345 -6.84 -7.59 -33.74
CA GLU A 345 -6.83 -8.65 -34.77
C GLU A 345 -5.57 -8.69 -35.65
N SER A 346 -4.50 -7.90 -35.35
CA SER A 346 -3.49 -7.56 -36.33
C SER A 346 -2.06 -7.64 -35.84
N ALA A 347 -1.42 -8.79 -35.96
CA ALA A 347 0.03 -8.87 -36.14
C ALA A 347 0.52 -8.07 -37.38
N THR A 348 -0.39 -7.54 -38.17
CA THR A 348 -0.19 -6.79 -39.41
C THR A 348 0.13 -5.30 -39.21
N ASP A 349 0.04 -4.78 -37.96
CA ASP A 349 0.26 -3.35 -37.70
C ASP A 349 1.75 -2.94 -37.60
N LEU A 350 2.69 -3.91 -37.64
CA LEU A 350 4.12 -3.62 -37.61
C LEU A 350 4.60 -3.18 -39.00
N ASP A 351 5.38 -2.09 -39.06
CA ASP A 351 5.93 -1.57 -40.31
C ASP A 351 7.20 -2.33 -40.71
N LEU A 352 7.10 -3.22 -41.68
CA LEU A 352 8.22 -4.02 -42.18
C LEU A 352 9.28 -3.20 -42.93
N THR A 353 8.99 -1.95 -43.34
CA THR A 353 9.98 -1.08 -43.99
C THR A 353 11.11 -0.67 -43.06
N ASP A 354 10.91 -0.82 -41.76
CA ASP A 354 11.96 -0.58 -40.77
C ASP A 354 13.12 -1.59 -40.84
N LEU A 355 12.96 -2.77 -41.48
CA LEU A 355 14.04 -3.75 -41.66
C LEU A 355 15.24 -3.13 -42.39
N ALA A 356 15.00 -2.44 -43.50
CA ALA A 356 16.07 -1.78 -44.27
C ALA A 356 16.79 -0.69 -43.45
N LYS A 357 16.06 0.05 -42.61
CA LYS A 357 16.65 1.07 -41.73
C LYS A 357 17.47 0.44 -40.61
N LEU A 358 17.04 -0.72 -40.08
CA LEU A 358 17.75 -1.44 -39.03
C LEU A 358 19.06 -2.03 -39.54
N ASP A 359 19.15 -2.42 -40.83
CA ASP A 359 20.40 -2.92 -41.44
C ASP A 359 21.51 -1.88 -41.47
N THR A 360 21.19 -0.60 -41.52
CA THR A 360 22.14 0.49 -41.39
C THR A 360 22.37 0.95 -39.95
N LEU A 361 21.31 0.95 -39.13
CA LEU A 361 21.35 1.41 -37.76
C LEU A 361 22.11 0.45 -36.82
N ILE A 362 21.94 -0.88 -36.96
CA ILE A 362 22.58 -1.88 -36.11
C ILE A 362 24.11 -1.83 -36.16
N PRO A 363 24.78 -1.74 -37.35
CA PRO A 363 26.22 -1.56 -37.44
C PRO A 363 26.70 -0.29 -36.75
N ALA A 364 26.03 0.85 -36.96
CA ALA A 364 26.37 2.13 -36.34
C ALA A 364 26.32 2.06 -34.80
N ILE A 365 25.27 1.44 -34.23
CA ILE A 365 25.17 1.24 -32.79
C ILE A 365 26.26 0.30 -32.28
N ARG A 366 26.57 -0.77 -33.04
CA ARG A 366 27.62 -1.74 -32.69
C ARG A 366 28.98 -1.06 -32.51
N THR A 367 29.39 -0.24 -33.45
CA THR A 367 30.64 0.52 -33.36
C THR A 367 30.69 1.36 -32.07
N GLN A 368 29.62 2.05 -31.73
CA GLN A 368 29.54 2.79 -30.47
C GLN A 368 29.56 1.91 -29.23
N ALA A 369 29.01 0.69 -29.29
CA ALA A 369 28.99 -0.22 -28.13
C ALA A 369 30.35 -0.91 -27.86
N GLU A 370 31.31 -0.79 -28.78
CA GLU A 370 32.69 -1.32 -28.65
C GLU A 370 33.57 -0.44 -27.79
N VAL A 371 33.26 0.84 -27.65
CA VAL A 371 34.03 1.82 -26.88
C VAL A 371 33.28 2.28 -25.63
N PRO A 372 34.02 2.72 -24.57
CA PRO A 372 33.35 3.26 -23.37
C PRO A 372 32.70 4.60 -23.67
N ASP A 373 31.40 4.71 -23.50
CA ASP A 373 30.65 5.97 -23.60
C ASP A 373 30.99 6.95 -22.45
N ALA A 374 30.52 8.18 -22.54
CA ALA A 374 30.76 9.20 -21.52
C ALA A 374 30.27 8.77 -20.12
N LYS A 375 29.16 8.03 -20.06
CA LYS A 375 28.57 7.53 -18.81
C LYS A 375 29.44 6.44 -18.19
N CYS A 376 29.99 5.53 -19.02
CA CYS A 376 30.92 4.50 -18.56
C CYS A 376 32.24 5.10 -18.07
N ARG A 377 32.78 6.12 -18.79
CA ARG A 377 33.99 6.84 -18.35
C ARG A 377 33.79 7.54 -17.01
N ALA A 378 32.63 8.19 -16.80
CA ALA A 378 32.28 8.81 -15.52
C ALA A 378 32.14 7.77 -14.39
N LEU A 379 31.54 6.59 -14.68
CA LEU A 379 31.46 5.51 -13.70
C LEU A 379 32.87 5.00 -13.31
N ARG A 380 33.80 4.88 -14.26
CA ARG A 380 35.18 4.49 -13.98
C ARG A 380 35.84 5.47 -13.00
N THR A 381 35.64 6.78 -13.17
CA THR A 381 36.11 7.81 -12.23
C THR A 381 35.46 7.64 -10.84
N VAL A 382 34.18 7.34 -10.76
CA VAL A 382 33.49 7.09 -9.48
C VAL A 382 34.06 5.87 -8.75
N LEU A 383 34.48 4.85 -9.49
CA LEU A 383 34.98 3.57 -8.91
C LEU A 383 36.50 3.60 -8.63
N SER A 384 37.23 4.68 -8.95
CA SER A 384 38.69 4.76 -8.77
C SER A 384 39.15 4.64 -7.31
N ASP A 385 38.32 5.05 -6.36
CA ASP A 385 38.64 5.01 -4.92
C ASP A 385 38.44 3.60 -4.29
N LYS A 386 38.01 2.62 -5.08
CA LYS A 386 37.82 1.20 -4.70
C LYS A 386 36.92 0.97 -3.48
N ARG A 387 36.03 1.90 -3.15
CA ARG A 387 35.04 1.70 -2.08
C ARG A 387 34.03 0.62 -2.45
N PRO A 388 33.56 -0.20 -1.48
CA PRO A 388 32.50 -1.18 -1.73
C PRO A 388 31.25 -0.53 -2.34
N THR A 389 30.96 -0.84 -3.60
CA THR A 389 29.97 -0.14 -4.42
C THR A 389 29.00 -1.11 -5.07
N LEU A 390 27.69 -0.83 -4.94
CA LEU A 390 26.64 -1.48 -5.74
C LEU A 390 26.28 -0.57 -6.92
N VAL A 391 26.32 -1.12 -8.13
CA VAL A 391 25.93 -0.42 -9.35
C VAL A 391 24.68 -1.08 -9.91
N PHE A 392 23.59 -0.33 -9.97
CA PHE A 392 22.32 -0.81 -10.53
C PHE A 392 22.11 -0.32 -11.96
N ALA A 393 21.84 -1.25 -12.87
CA ALA A 393 21.39 -0.99 -14.24
C ALA A 393 20.09 -1.73 -14.54
N THR A 394 19.28 -1.19 -15.45
CA THR A 394 17.97 -1.80 -15.78
C THR A 394 18.09 -2.96 -16.77
N CYS A 395 19.14 -2.97 -17.61
CA CYS A 395 19.32 -3.92 -18.69
C CYS A 395 20.49 -4.89 -18.45
N GLY A 396 20.30 -6.19 -18.71
CA GLY A 396 21.39 -7.17 -18.69
C GLY A 396 22.48 -6.89 -19.73
N ASP A 397 22.11 -6.33 -20.89
CA ASP A 397 23.06 -5.92 -21.94
C ASP A 397 24.01 -4.82 -21.43
N THR A 398 23.52 -3.91 -20.59
CA THR A 398 24.33 -2.88 -19.92
C THR A 398 25.30 -3.50 -18.92
N ILE A 399 24.87 -4.51 -18.14
CA ILE A 399 25.77 -5.22 -17.23
C ILE A 399 26.92 -5.89 -18.02
N ALA A 400 26.58 -6.56 -19.13
CA ALA A 400 27.59 -7.20 -20.00
C ALA A 400 28.56 -6.17 -20.62
N TYR A 401 28.06 -5.01 -21.03
CA TYR A 401 28.84 -3.89 -21.54
C TYR A 401 29.79 -3.34 -20.47
N LEU A 402 29.29 -3.01 -19.29
CA LEU A 402 30.10 -2.49 -18.18
C LEU A 402 31.18 -3.47 -17.73
N ARG A 403 30.90 -4.78 -17.71
CA ARG A 403 31.92 -5.81 -17.41
C ARG A 403 33.10 -5.75 -18.35
N ARG A 404 32.87 -5.58 -19.66
CA ARG A 404 33.92 -5.48 -20.67
C ARG A 404 34.66 -4.14 -20.56
N GLN A 405 33.93 -3.03 -20.44
CA GLN A 405 34.51 -1.69 -20.50
C GLN A 405 35.23 -1.28 -19.22
N LEU A 406 34.79 -1.71 -18.03
CA LEU A 406 35.46 -1.36 -16.77
C LEU A 406 36.77 -2.09 -16.54
N ALA A 407 36.97 -3.27 -17.14
CA ALA A 407 38.17 -4.09 -17.05
C ALA A 407 38.66 -4.35 -15.61
N ILE A 408 37.72 -4.53 -14.65
CA ILE A 408 38.02 -4.88 -13.26
C ILE A 408 38.02 -6.40 -13.13
N SER A 409 39.17 -7.01 -12.86
CA SER A 409 39.37 -8.46 -12.87
C SER A 409 38.48 -9.23 -11.88
N ASN A 410 38.23 -8.68 -10.69
CA ASN A 410 37.39 -9.27 -9.64
C ASN A 410 36.02 -8.60 -9.50
N LEU A 411 35.46 -8.07 -10.59
CA LEU A 411 34.16 -7.45 -10.58
C LEU A 411 33.05 -8.50 -10.39
N ALA A 412 32.23 -8.34 -9.36
CA ALA A 412 31.04 -9.14 -9.16
C ALA A 412 29.89 -8.67 -10.03
N TRP A 413 29.09 -9.57 -10.54
CA TRP A 413 27.93 -9.25 -11.37
C TRP A 413 26.76 -10.20 -11.15
N CYS A 414 25.54 -9.68 -11.23
CA CYS A 414 24.32 -10.46 -11.02
C CYS A 414 23.19 -9.93 -11.94
N THR A 415 22.63 -10.82 -12.74
CA THR A 415 21.46 -10.54 -13.57
C THR A 415 20.31 -11.51 -13.20
N GLY A 416 19.14 -11.34 -13.78
CA GLY A 416 18.02 -12.26 -13.56
C GLY A 416 18.28 -13.72 -13.97
N ARG A 417 19.26 -13.93 -14.86
CA ARG A 417 19.55 -15.25 -15.43
C ARG A 417 20.90 -15.83 -15.01
N ARG A 418 21.89 -14.97 -14.79
CA ARG A 418 23.29 -15.38 -14.56
C ARG A 418 23.96 -14.49 -13.54
N SER A 419 24.98 -15.01 -12.87
CA SER A 419 25.81 -14.30 -11.90
C SER A 419 27.24 -14.85 -11.91
N GLY A 420 28.19 -14.09 -11.36
CA GLY A 420 29.60 -14.51 -11.30
C GLY A 420 30.52 -13.43 -10.79
N ILE A 421 31.83 -13.74 -10.72
CA ILE A 421 32.92 -12.83 -10.38
C ILE A 421 33.95 -12.87 -11.49
N GLY A 422 34.32 -11.73 -12.08
CA GLY A 422 35.17 -11.66 -13.26
C GLY A 422 34.54 -12.45 -14.43
N SER A 423 35.30 -13.41 -14.96
CA SER A 423 34.84 -14.35 -16.00
C SER A 423 34.15 -15.59 -15.46
N THR A 424 34.31 -15.91 -14.17
CA THR A 424 33.82 -17.14 -13.56
C THR A 424 32.32 -17.05 -13.22
N PRO A 425 31.47 -17.91 -13.80
CA PRO A 425 30.09 -18.05 -13.40
C PRO A 425 30.02 -18.67 -12.00
N LEU A 426 29.19 -18.08 -11.13
CA LEU A 426 28.98 -18.56 -9.77
C LEU A 426 27.49 -18.48 -9.42
N PRO A 427 27.00 -19.33 -8.50
CA PRO A 427 25.65 -19.22 -7.96
C PRO A 427 25.37 -17.84 -7.36
N ARG A 428 24.17 -17.34 -7.52
CA ARG A 428 23.76 -16.00 -7.09
C ARG A 428 24.02 -15.74 -5.61
N HIS A 429 23.70 -16.69 -4.74
CA HIS A 429 23.92 -16.56 -3.31
C HIS A 429 25.39 -16.34 -2.97
N VAL A 430 26.31 -17.09 -3.62
CA VAL A 430 27.76 -16.98 -3.42
C VAL A 430 28.26 -15.57 -3.82
N VAL A 431 27.81 -15.01 -4.92
CA VAL A 431 28.18 -13.67 -5.38
C VAL A 431 27.68 -12.59 -4.41
N LEU A 432 26.46 -12.75 -3.88
CA LEU A 432 25.83 -11.78 -3.00
C LEU A 432 26.36 -11.84 -1.56
N ASP A 433 26.81 -12.97 -1.12
CA ASP A 433 27.37 -13.16 0.25
C ASP A 433 28.62 -12.29 0.49
N TRP A 434 29.36 -11.94 -0.55
CA TRP A 434 30.48 -10.98 -0.45
C TRP A 434 30.04 -9.56 0.00
N PHE A 435 28.77 -9.20 -0.21
CA PHE A 435 28.21 -7.90 0.14
C PHE A 435 27.24 -7.95 1.33
N ARG A 436 27.12 -9.12 1.99
CA ARG A 436 26.33 -9.29 3.21
C ARG A 436 27.18 -9.07 4.46
N PRO A 437 26.66 -8.40 5.50
CA PRO A 437 27.35 -8.30 6.77
C PRO A 437 27.32 -9.65 7.53
N GLY A 438 28.41 -9.98 8.24
CA GLY A 438 28.47 -11.13 9.15
C GLY A 438 28.45 -12.53 8.52
N VAL A 439 28.44 -12.64 7.20
CA VAL A 439 28.53 -13.93 6.52
C VAL A 439 30.00 -14.32 6.37
N ARG A 440 30.35 -15.57 6.75
CA ARG A 440 31.67 -16.14 6.45
C ARG A 440 31.89 -16.07 4.94
N GLN A 441 32.99 -15.42 4.55
CA GLN A 441 33.34 -15.31 3.13
C GLN A 441 33.56 -16.71 2.54
N PRO A 442 33.05 -16.97 1.32
CA PRO A 442 33.35 -18.22 0.65
C PRO A 442 34.86 -18.42 0.55
N THR A 443 35.33 -19.61 0.86
CA THR A 443 36.74 -20.04 0.72
C THR A 443 37.12 -20.19 -0.76
N LEU A 444 36.87 -19.18 -1.55
CA LEU A 444 37.26 -19.13 -2.96
C LEU A 444 38.61 -18.39 -3.01
N GLN A 445 39.56 -18.90 -3.78
CA GLN A 445 40.83 -18.23 -4.07
C GLN A 445 40.66 -16.97 -4.95
N VAL A 446 39.59 -16.23 -4.71
CA VAL A 446 39.24 -15.02 -5.45
C VAL A 446 39.41 -13.80 -4.55
N ARG A 447 40.14 -12.81 -5.03
CA ARG A 447 40.29 -11.52 -4.34
C ARG A 447 38.91 -10.88 -4.14
N ARG A 448 38.63 -10.39 -2.92
CA ARG A 448 37.36 -9.77 -2.55
C ARG A 448 36.89 -8.72 -3.58
N PRO A 449 35.70 -8.86 -4.17
CA PRO A 449 35.16 -7.86 -5.07
C PRO A 449 34.73 -6.61 -4.29
N TYR A 450 35.06 -5.43 -4.80
CA TYR A 450 34.58 -4.15 -4.25
C TYR A 450 33.46 -3.53 -5.07
N VAL A 451 33.13 -4.09 -6.24
CA VAL A 451 32.03 -3.64 -7.11
C VAL A 451 31.10 -4.80 -7.40
N LEU A 452 29.79 -4.59 -7.21
CA LEU A 452 28.74 -5.46 -7.69
C LEU A 452 27.92 -4.72 -8.75
N LEU A 453 27.95 -5.18 -9.99
CA LEU A 453 27.01 -4.75 -11.04
C LEU A 453 25.75 -5.61 -10.96
N SER A 454 24.59 -5.00 -10.82
CA SER A 454 23.35 -5.76 -10.74
C SER A 454 22.20 -5.14 -11.49
N THR A 455 21.32 -6.01 -12.00
CA THR A 455 19.97 -5.59 -12.38
C THR A 455 19.08 -5.52 -11.13
N ASP A 456 17.82 -5.09 -11.28
CA ASP A 456 16.86 -4.96 -10.17
C ASP A 456 16.61 -6.28 -9.40
N VAL A 457 17.05 -7.41 -9.92
CA VAL A 457 17.00 -8.72 -9.23
C VAL A 457 17.69 -8.70 -7.85
N ALA A 458 18.80 -7.96 -7.69
CA ALA A 458 19.43 -7.78 -6.39
C ALA A 458 18.72 -6.70 -5.52
N ALA A 459 17.76 -5.98 -6.10
CA ALA A 459 16.94 -5.04 -5.34
C ALA A 459 15.79 -5.69 -4.58
N GLU A 460 15.55 -7.00 -4.75
CA GLU A 460 14.48 -7.73 -4.06
C GLU A 460 15.04 -8.64 -2.94
N GLY A 461 14.66 -8.37 -1.70
CA GLY A 461 14.81 -9.27 -0.56
C GLY A 461 16.20 -9.48 0.04
N LEU A 462 17.25 -8.83 -0.46
CA LEU A 462 18.62 -9.10 -0.03
C LEU A 462 19.20 -7.98 0.84
N ASP A 463 20.06 -8.38 1.79
CA ASP A 463 20.82 -7.47 2.64
C ASP A 463 22.22 -7.27 2.06
N LEU A 464 22.51 -6.06 1.56
CA LEU A 464 23.78 -5.71 0.92
C LEU A 464 24.47 -4.56 1.67
N GLN A 465 24.40 -4.60 3.00
CA GLN A 465 24.81 -3.53 3.92
C GLN A 465 26.33 -3.35 4.03
N ALA A 466 27.11 -4.26 3.46
CA ALA A 466 28.55 -4.10 3.39
C ALA A 466 28.99 -3.04 2.34
N ALA A 467 28.08 -2.58 1.49
CA ALA A 467 28.38 -1.53 0.55
C ALA A 467 28.33 -0.13 1.18
N ALA A 468 29.33 0.71 0.87
CA ALA A 468 29.41 2.11 1.30
C ALA A 468 28.75 3.07 0.29
N ARG A 469 28.50 2.59 -0.94
CA ARG A 469 27.99 3.39 -2.06
C ARG A 469 26.98 2.62 -2.89
N VAL A 470 25.94 3.31 -3.33
CA VAL A 470 24.99 2.84 -4.34
C VAL A 470 25.06 3.76 -5.55
N VAL A 471 25.20 3.18 -6.72
CA VAL A 471 25.21 3.91 -8.00
C VAL A 471 23.99 3.49 -8.82
N HIS A 472 23.13 4.44 -9.11
CA HIS A 472 22.05 4.27 -10.10
C HIS A 472 22.61 4.65 -11.47
N TYR A 473 23.19 3.64 -12.16
CA TYR A 473 23.67 3.83 -13.53
C TYR A 473 22.52 4.20 -14.47
N ASP A 474 21.36 3.57 -14.25
CA ASP A 474 20.08 3.94 -14.84
C ASP A 474 19.07 4.26 -13.76
N LEU A 475 18.34 5.36 -13.92
CA LEU A 475 17.21 5.68 -13.08
C LEU A 475 16.02 4.77 -13.46
N PRO A 476 15.42 4.06 -12.50
CA PRO A 476 14.23 3.26 -12.76
C PRO A 476 13.00 4.16 -13.03
N TRP A 477 11.96 3.58 -13.62
CA TRP A 477 10.72 4.29 -13.98
C TRP A 477 9.81 4.60 -12.81
N THR A 478 10.06 3.99 -11.67
CA THR A 478 9.26 4.15 -10.46
C THR A 478 10.14 4.55 -9.29
N ALA A 479 9.66 5.50 -8.50
CA ALA A 479 10.32 5.89 -7.25
C ALA A 479 10.42 4.71 -6.26
N VAL A 480 9.50 3.75 -6.36
CA VAL A 480 9.49 2.50 -5.61
C VAL A 480 10.78 1.72 -5.79
N ARG A 481 11.22 1.49 -7.04
CA ARG A 481 12.47 0.77 -7.32
C ARG A 481 13.71 1.52 -6.83
N LEU A 482 13.72 2.86 -6.91
CA LEU A 482 14.80 3.65 -6.30
C LEU A 482 14.86 3.39 -4.79
N THR A 483 13.74 3.51 -4.10
CA THR A 483 13.65 3.25 -2.65
C THR A 483 14.04 1.82 -2.30
N GLN A 484 13.68 0.84 -3.12
CA GLN A 484 14.07 -0.55 -2.94
C GLN A 484 15.58 -0.76 -3.12
N ARG A 485 16.20 -0.19 -4.17
CA ARG A 485 17.65 -0.24 -4.39
C ARG A 485 18.42 0.40 -3.23
N ASP A 486 18.06 1.61 -2.83
CA ASP A 486 18.68 2.33 -1.72
C ASP A 486 18.49 1.57 -0.40
N GLY A 487 17.31 1.03 -0.17
CA GLY A 487 16.95 0.28 1.03
C GLY A 487 17.69 -1.06 1.19
N ARG A 488 18.49 -1.51 0.20
CA ARG A 488 19.38 -2.68 0.35
C ARG A 488 20.61 -2.37 1.17
N VAL A 489 21.02 -1.11 1.17
CA VAL A 489 22.21 -0.63 1.89
C VAL A 489 21.83 0.25 3.08
N LEU A 490 20.84 1.13 2.90
CA LEU A 490 20.31 2.01 3.96
C LEU A 490 19.45 1.22 4.95
N ARG A 491 20.03 0.30 5.68
CA ARG A 491 19.36 -0.58 6.66
C ARG A 491 19.98 -0.49 8.04
N ILE A 492 19.21 -0.90 9.03
CA ILE A 492 19.70 -1.16 10.40
C ILE A 492 20.77 -2.24 10.34
N GLY A 493 21.91 -2.02 10.99
CA GLY A 493 23.03 -2.95 10.99
C GLY A 493 24.01 -2.76 9.82
N SER A 494 23.93 -1.63 9.09
CA SER A 494 25.00 -1.24 8.16
C SER A 494 26.28 -0.93 8.91
N ASN A 495 27.41 -1.36 8.34
CA ASN A 495 28.76 -1.07 8.88
C ASN A 495 29.19 0.38 8.62
N HIS A 496 28.39 1.16 7.92
CA HIS A 496 28.70 2.53 7.50
C HIS A 496 27.75 3.52 8.16
N GLY A 497 28.29 4.56 8.81
CA GLY A 497 27.47 5.66 9.37
C GLY A 497 26.84 6.54 8.29
N GLN A 498 27.43 6.56 7.09
CA GLN A 498 26.92 7.28 5.93
C GLN A 498 27.08 6.44 4.68
N VAL A 499 26.06 6.47 3.81
CA VAL A 499 26.06 5.82 2.49
C VAL A 499 25.92 6.88 1.40
N GLU A 500 26.80 6.81 0.41
CA GLU A 500 26.76 7.68 -0.76
C GLU A 500 25.83 7.11 -1.83
N ILE A 501 24.85 7.90 -2.29
CA ILE A 501 23.93 7.53 -3.36
C ILE A 501 24.27 8.38 -4.60
N ILE A 502 24.79 7.74 -5.64
CA ILE A 502 25.17 8.40 -6.89
C ILE A 502 24.14 8.08 -7.97
N SER A 503 23.64 9.11 -8.63
CA SER A 503 22.71 8.97 -9.75
C SER A 503 23.30 9.57 -11.02
N PHE A 504 23.07 8.87 -12.15
CA PHE A 504 23.36 9.38 -13.48
C PHE A 504 22.04 9.86 -14.12
N PRO A 505 21.74 11.17 -14.10
CA PRO A 505 20.56 11.72 -14.75
C PRO A 505 20.63 11.53 -16.27
N LEU A 506 19.46 11.52 -16.91
CA LEU A 506 19.38 11.41 -18.36
C LEU A 506 20.04 12.61 -19.05
N PRO A 507 20.74 12.40 -20.19
CA PRO A 507 21.12 13.46 -21.10
C PRO A 507 19.88 14.27 -21.52
N ARG A 508 20.05 15.58 -21.72
CA ARG A 508 18.92 16.49 -22.05
C ARG A 508 18.09 16.04 -23.26
N ALA A 509 18.75 15.46 -24.25
CA ALA A 509 18.10 14.94 -25.46
C ALA A 509 17.08 13.81 -25.13
N LEU A 510 17.46 12.89 -24.26
CA LEU A 510 16.60 11.79 -23.81
C LEU A 510 15.55 12.24 -22.78
N ASP A 511 15.91 13.18 -21.89
CA ASP A 511 14.94 13.67 -20.90
C ASP A 511 13.79 14.45 -21.56
N ARG A 512 14.07 15.20 -22.64
CA ARG A 512 13.03 15.85 -23.47
C ARG A 512 12.05 14.84 -24.06
N ARG A 513 12.53 13.68 -24.53
CA ARG A 513 11.72 12.62 -25.14
C ARG A 513 10.95 11.79 -24.09
N LEU A 514 11.60 11.45 -23.00
CA LEU A 514 11.05 10.55 -21.96
C LEU A 514 10.34 11.27 -20.82
N ARG A 515 10.72 12.54 -20.55
CA ARG A 515 10.26 13.34 -19.39
C ARG A 515 10.39 12.58 -18.05
N GLN A 516 11.46 11.76 -17.93
CA GLN A 516 11.61 10.80 -16.84
C GLN A 516 11.78 11.50 -15.49
N ASN A 517 12.58 12.55 -15.41
CA ASN A 517 12.82 13.29 -14.17
C ASN A 517 11.50 13.88 -13.64
N ARG A 518 10.73 14.56 -14.49
CA ARG A 518 9.42 15.11 -14.11
C ARG A 518 8.45 14.02 -13.64
N ARG A 519 8.37 12.89 -14.35
CA ARG A 519 7.51 11.75 -13.98
C ARG A 519 7.92 11.12 -12.65
N LEU A 520 9.23 11.00 -12.39
CA LEU A 520 9.74 10.50 -11.12
C LEU A 520 9.41 11.46 -9.96
N ASP A 521 9.55 12.76 -10.18
CA ASP A 521 9.23 13.78 -9.17
C ASP A 521 7.72 13.82 -8.87
N GLU A 522 6.87 13.75 -9.88
CA GLU A 522 5.42 13.63 -9.70
C GLU A 522 5.06 12.38 -8.89
N LYS A 523 5.65 11.21 -9.21
CA LYS A 523 5.42 9.96 -8.47
C LYS A 523 6.00 9.98 -7.06
N ARG A 524 7.12 10.68 -6.81
CA ARG A 524 7.66 10.89 -5.46
C ARG A 524 6.74 11.71 -4.55
N ARG A 525 5.97 12.64 -5.13
CA ARG A 525 5.00 13.47 -4.40
C ARG A 525 3.75 12.69 -3.96
N LEU A 526 3.38 11.61 -4.63
CA LEU A 526 2.18 10.82 -4.27
C LEU A 526 2.26 10.22 -2.86
N PRO A 527 3.33 9.51 -2.45
CA PRO A 527 3.48 9.05 -1.08
C PRO A 527 3.49 10.19 -0.06
N VAL A 528 4.08 11.34 -0.43
CA VAL A 528 4.10 12.54 0.43
C VAL A 528 2.69 13.00 0.74
N ARG A 529 1.81 13.08 -0.25
CA ARG A 529 0.40 13.47 -0.07
C ARG A 529 -0.38 12.55 0.88
N LEU A 530 0.06 11.30 1.02
CA LEU A 530 -0.53 10.31 1.93
C LEU A 530 0.21 10.22 3.29
N GLY A 531 1.16 11.10 3.56
CA GLY A 531 1.97 11.04 4.78
C GLY A 531 2.91 9.83 4.85
N LEU A 532 3.23 9.21 3.71
CA LEU A 532 4.10 8.03 3.59
C LEU A 532 5.58 8.37 3.30
N ALA A 533 5.92 9.63 3.09
CA ALA A 533 7.30 10.08 2.93
C ALA A 533 7.90 10.57 4.25
N GLY A 534 9.24 10.50 4.38
CA GLY A 534 9.98 10.63 5.63
C GLY A 534 9.87 11.93 6.42
N HIS A 535 9.30 13.00 5.87
CA HIS A 535 8.89 14.18 6.63
C HIS A 535 7.37 14.29 6.58
N PRO A 536 6.71 14.51 7.73
CA PRO A 536 5.27 14.77 7.72
C PRO A 536 5.02 16.02 6.88
N VAL A 537 4.19 15.88 5.86
CA VAL A 537 3.60 17.02 5.16
C VAL A 537 2.92 17.88 6.23
N GLU A 538 2.88 19.17 6.06
CA GLU A 538 2.18 20.07 6.99
C GLU A 538 0.80 19.56 7.41
N SER A 539 0.07 18.95 6.48
CA SER A 539 -1.25 18.33 6.73
C SER A 539 -1.24 17.12 7.69
N TRP A 540 -0.06 16.53 7.99
CA TRP A 540 0.05 15.35 8.88
C TRP A 540 0.96 15.64 10.09
N ARG A 541 1.48 16.83 10.22
CA ARG A 541 2.34 17.27 11.33
C ARG A 541 1.65 17.09 12.67
N TRP A 542 0.33 17.30 12.71
CA TRP A 542 -0.50 17.08 13.89
C TRP A 542 -0.33 15.69 14.52
N ARG A 543 0.02 14.66 13.73
CA ARG A 543 0.23 13.30 14.25
C ARG A 543 1.48 13.18 15.11
N VAL A 544 2.55 13.83 14.71
CA VAL A 544 3.81 13.86 15.49
C VAL A 544 3.58 14.63 16.77
N GLU A 545 2.93 15.78 16.68
CA GLU A 545 2.57 16.62 17.83
C GLU A 545 1.63 15.88 18.80
N LEU A 546 0.66 15.12 18.27
CA LEU A 546 -0.25 14.29 19.07
C LEU A 546 0.51 13.16 19.78
N ALA A 547 1.44 12.49 19.10
CA ALA A 547 2.26 11.43 19.69
C ALA A 547 3.16 11.97 20.80
N GLN A 548 3.74 13.15 20.62
CA GLN A 548 4.51 13.85 21.65
C GLN A 548 3.64 14.16 22.89
N LEU A 549 2.44 14.70 22.69
CA LEU A 549 1.51 14.97 23.78
C LEU A 549 1.14 13.70 24.57
N LEU A 550 0.90 12.60 23.89
CA LEU A 550 0.58 11.31 24.50
C LEU A 550 1.76 10.74 25.31
N GLY A 551 2.99 11.01 24.90
CA GLY A 551 4.20 10.61 25.62
C GLY A 551 4.46 11.35 26.94
N LEU A 552 3.76 12.46 27.22
CA LEU A 552 4.02 13.31 28.40
C LEU A 552 3.38 12.81 29.71
N GLY A 553 2.68 11.67 29.73
CA GLY A 553 2.14 11.07 30.96
C GLY A 553 0.74 10.50 30.84
N ALA A 554 0.10 10.26 31.98
CA ALA A 554 -1.20 9.59 32.04
C ALA A 554 -2.31 10.41 31.37
N ALA A 555 -3.20 9.70 30.68
CA ALA A 555 -4.40 10.23 30.05
C ALA A 555 -5.64 9.88 30.88
N THR A 556 -6.60 10.75 30.99
CA THR A 556 -7.84 10.47 31.72
C THR A 556 -9.06 11.07 31.04
N ALA A 557 -10.20 10.42 31.19
CA ALA A 557 -11.49 11.02 30.89
C ALA A 557 -11.79 12.05 32.00
N GLY A 558 -12.11 13.28 31.62
CA GLY A 558 -12.32 14.34 32.61
C GLY A 558 -12.87 15.62 32.02
N CYS A 559 -13.16 16.57 32.93
CA CYS A 559 -13.44 17.94 32.53
C CYS A 559 -12.42 18.91 33.16
N ALA A 560 -12.01 19.91 32.38
CA ALA A 560 -11.05 20.93 32.81
C ALA A 560 -11.47 22.31 32.32
N ARG A 561 -10.92 23.34 32.96
CA ARG A 561 -11.05 24.73 32.56
C ARG A 561 -9.67 25.36 32.52
N VAL A 562 -9.38 26.13 31.48
CA VAL A 562 -8.06 26.73 31.25
C VAL A 562 -8.17 28.23 30.95
N SER A 563 -7.15 28.99 31.38
CA SER A 563 -7.04 30.42 31.09
C SER A 563 -6.32 30.68 29.78
N CYS A 564 -6.90 30.22 28.66
CA CYS A 564 -6.28 30.34 27.32
C CYS A 564 -7.22 31.06 26.35
N SER A 565 -6.66 31.73 25.36
CA SER A 565 -7.36 32.35 24.24
C SER A 565 -7.18 31.49 22.96
N PRO A 566 -8.16 31.51 22.05
CA PRO A 566 -9.48 32.13 22.13
C PRO A 566 -10.47 31.33 22.98
N ARG A 567 -11.47 32.02 23.52
CA ARG A 567 -12.57 31.40 24.28
C ARG A 567 -13.31 30.36 23.45
N GLY A 568 -13.61 29.22 24.05
CA GLY A 568 -14.30 28.13 23.37
C GLY A 568 -14.38 26.83 24.17
N LEU A 569 -14.88 25.81 23.54
CA LEU A 569 -15.02 24.46 24.09
C LEU A 569 -14.30 23.44 23.20
N LEU A 570 -13.40 22.67 23.79
CA LEU A 570 -12.84 21.48 23.22
C LEU A 570 -13.52 20.26 23.85
N ALA A 571 -14.17 19.43 23.05
CA ALA A 571 -14.95 18.31 23.54
C ALA A 571 -14.66 17.03 22.75
N GLY A 572 -14.55 15.91 23.45
CA GLY A 572 -14.46 14.60 22.85
C GLY A 572 -15.61 13.71 23.25
N PHE A 573 -16.12 12.97 22.30
CA PHE A 573 -17.17 11.95 22.54
C PHE A 573 -16.98 10.74 21.66
N SER A 574 -17.44 9.59 22.15
CA SER A 574 -17.48 8.34 21.38
C SER A 574 -18.91 7.93 21.14
N VAL A 575 -19.19 7.36 19.96
CA VAL A 575 -20.47 6.75 19.61
C VAL A 575 -20.29 5.25 19.61
N PHE A 576 -21.15 4.58 20.32
CA PHE A 576 -21.24 3.12 20.45
C PHE A 576 -22.48 2.62 19.73
N GLY A 577 -22.41 1.43 19.17
CA GLY A 577 -23.51 0.75 18.56
C GLY A 577 -23.79 -0.58 19.28
N HIS A 578 -25.03 -0.83 19.60
CA HIS A 578 -25.49 -2.11 20.14
C HIS A 578 -25.86 -3.02 18.97
N ARG A 579 -25.34 -4.26 18.96
CA ARG A 579 -25.74 -5.25 17.96
C ARG A 579 -27.20 -5.61 18.17
N MET A 580 -27.96 -5.77 17.11
CA MET A 580 -29.27 -6.40 17.21
C MET A 580 -29.04 -7.89 17.47
N ASN A 581 -29.65 -8.42 18.53
CA ASN A 581 -29.40 -9.78 19.03
C ASN A 581 -29.59 -10.86 17.97
N ASP A 582 -28.54 -11.68 17.78
CA ASP A 582 -28.70 -13.09 17.50
C ASP A 582 -28.88 -13.78 18.88
N ASN A 583 -29.96 -14.52 19.11
CA ASN A 583 -30.36 -15.08 20.40
C ASN A 583 -29.38 -16.08 21.06
N GLU A 584 -28.17 -16.26 20.49
CA GLU A 584 -27.16 -17.23 20.95
C GLU A 584 -25.77 -16.60 21.24
N ALA A 585 -25.68 -15.27 21.28
CA ALA A 585 -24.38 -14.60 21.50
C ALA A 585 -23.96 -14.64 22.97
N SER A 586 -22.70 -15.01 23.23
CA SER A 586 -22.08 -14.94 24.55
C SER A 586 -22.06 -13.52 25.13
N ALA A 587 -21.94 -13.37 26.45
CA ALA A 587 -21.94 -12.06 27.12
C ALA A 587 -20.88 -11.09 26.57
N ASP A 588 -19.73 -11.58 26.07
CA ASP A 588 -18.68 -10.79 25.44
C ASP A 588 -19.08 -10.27 24.04
N GLU A 589 -19.94 -10.99 23.32
CA GLU A 589 -20.43 -10.57 21.99
C GLU A 589 -21.51 -9.48 22.07
N ASN A 590 -22.16 -9.31 23.20
CA ASN A 590 -23.20 -8.30 23.46
C ASN A 590 -22.62 -6.93 23.88
N ALA A 591 -21.31 -6.81 24.09
CA ALA A 591 -20.69 -5.54 24.44
C ALA A 591 -20.87 -4.48 23.34
N PRO A 592 -21.21 -3.22 23.70
CA PRO A 592 -21.40 -2.17 22.72
C PRO A 592 -20.10 -1.89 21.95
N VAL A 593 -20.20 -1.93 20.63
CA VAL A 593 -19.05 -1.70 19.72
C VAL A 593 -18.82 -0.20 19.57
N ARG A 594 -17.62 0.28 19.90
CA ARG A 594 -17.24 1.67 19.63
C ARG A 594 -17.11 1.87 18.14
N LEU A 595 -18.00 2.67 17.56
CA LEU A 595 -18.05 2.96 16.13
C LEU A 595 -17.18 4.14 15.76
N LEU A 596 -17.25 5.23 16.53
CA LEU A 596 -16.62 6.49 16.21
C LEU A 596 -16.14 7.17 17.49
N SER A 597 -14.95 7.78 17.45
CA SER A 597 -14.51 8.78 18.43
C SER A 597 -14.25 10.09 17.69
N VAL A 598 -14.74 11.18 18.23
CA VAL A 598 -14.64 12.51 17.64
C VAL A 598 -14.20 13.50 18.70
N VAL A 599 -13.26 14.35 18.34
CA VAL A 599 -12.93 15.55 19.11
C VAL A 599 -13.31 16.76 18.27
N VAL A 600 -14.00 17.72 18.87
CA VAL A 600 -14.48 18.94 18.22
C VAL A 600 -14.02 20.17 18.98
N TRP A 601 -13.70 21.21 18.25
CA TRP A 601 -13.52 22.56 18.77
C TRP A 601 -14.73 23.39 18.41
N MET A 602 -15.29 24.08 19.40
CA MET A 602 -16.39 25.05 19.27
C MET A 602 -15.89 26.40 19.74
N GLY A 603 -15.64 27.30 18.79
CA GLY A 603 -15.20 28.67 19.07
C GLY A 603 -16.35 29.66 19.27
N LYS A 604 -16.02 30.95 19.51
CA LYS A 604 -16.97 32.06 19.54
C LYS A 604 -17.79 32.10 18.24
N GLY A 605 -19.11 32.21 18.32
CA GLY A 605 -20.01 32.15 17.15
C GLY A 605 -20.41 30.71 16.70
N GLN A 606 -20.27 29.71 17.56
CA GLN A 606 -20.69 28.31 17.35
C GLN A 606 -20.10 27.60 16.10
N ARG A 607 -19.01 28.11 15.55
CA ARG A 607 -18.29 27.39 14.48
C ARG A 607 -17.66 26.13 15.07
N VAL A 608 -18.12 24.97 14.57
CA VAL A 608 -17.64 23.66 15.00
C VAL A 608 -16.67 23.13 13.96
N THR A 609 -15.46 22.76 14.39
CA THR A 609 -14.49 22.06 13.55
C THR A 609 -14.05 20.76 14.18
N SER A 610 -13.78 19.77 13.34
CA SER A 610 -13.13 18.51 13.71
C SER A 610 -11.82 18.31 12.92
N ASP A 611 -11.24 19.41 12.41
CA ASP A 611 -9.96 19.37 11.71
C ASP A 611 -8.86 18.93 12.69
N PRO A 612 -8.15 17.82 12.41
CA PRO A 612 -7.15 17.26 13.32
C PRO A 612 -6.01 18.25 13.64
N THR A 613 -5.64 19.11 12.69
CA THR A 613 -4.57 20.11 12.88
C THR A 613 -4.99 21.16 13.91
N VAL A 614 -6.22 21.70 13.75
CA VAL A 614 -6.79 22.68 14.70
C VAL A 614 -6.96 22.04 16.06
N ILE A 615 -7.50 20.83 16.12
CA ILE A 615 -7.74 20.10 17.37
C ILE A 615 -6.42 19.84 18.10
N THR A 616 -5.39 19.33 17.43
CA THR A 616 -4.09 19.04 18.06
C THR A 616 -3.44 20.30 18.60
N HIS A 617 -3.49 21.39 17.85
CA HIS A 617 -3.01 22.69 18.36
C HIS A 617 -3.75 23.12 19.64
N LYS A 618 -5.09 22.94 19.69
CA LYS A 618 -5.87 23.27 20.90
C LYS A 618 -5.57 22.32 22.08
N LEU A 619 -5.29 21.04 21.81
CA LEU A 619 -4.88 20.08 22.84
C LEU A 619 -3.52 20.45 23.45
N LEU A 620 -2.54 20.81 22.61
CA LEU A 620 -1.23 21.26 23.07
C LEU A 620 -1.33 22.54 23.90
N LEU A 621 -2.12 23.49 23.42
CA LEU A 621 -2.37 24.74 24.13
C LEU A 621 -3.03 24.48 25.51
N ALA A 622 -4.05 23.61 25.55
CA ALA A 622 -4.71 23.26 26.82
C ALA A 622 -3.77 22.55 27.80
N ALA A 623 -2.86 21.72 27.29
CA ALA A 623 -1.89 20.98 28.12
C ALA A 623 -0.81 21.90 28.72
N SER A 624 -0.50 23.03 28.06
CA SER A 624 0.50 24.01 28.50
C SER A 624 -0.08 25.16 29.37
N CYS A 625 -1.41 25.32 29.40
CA CYS A 625 -2.06 26.39 30.14
C CYS A 625 -2.39 26.04 31.61
N SER A 626 -2.40 27.03 32.47
CA SER A 626 -2.80 26.87 33.87
C SER A 626 -4.27 26.48 33.98
N GLY A 627 -4.55 25.51 34.87
CA GLY A 627 -5.90 25.07 35.18
C GLY A 627 -6.64 26.11 36.04
N LEU A 628 -7.92 26.26 35.78
CA LEU A 628 -8.85 27.09 36.57
C LEU A 628 -9.87 26.17 37.26
N PRO A 629 -10.46 26.57 38.38
CA PRO A 629 -11.56 25.83 39.00
C PRO A 629 -12.69 25.57 38.02
N VAL A 630 -13.18 24.32 38.01
CA VAL A 630 -14.29 23.90 37.16
C VAL A 630 -15.61 24.36 37.78
N VAL A 631 -16.41 25.12 37.01
CA VAL A 631 -17.72 25.64 37.44
C VAL A 631 -18.83 24.72 36.88
N PRO A 632 -19.61 24.03 37.73
CA PRO A 632 -20.63 23.06 37.27
C PRO A 632 -21.68 23.66 36.32
N SER A 633 -22.06 24.93 36.49
CA SER A 633 -23.01 25.61 35.61
C SER A 633 -22.44 25.88 34.21
N GLU A 634 -21.13 26.13 34.10
CA GLU A 634 -20.45 26.28 32.79
C GLU A 634 -20.36 24.95 32.07
N ILE A 635 -20.04 23.86 32.78
CA ILE A 635 -20.03 22.50 32.19
C ILE A 635 -21.41 22.12 31.69
N ARG A 636 -22.48 22.37 32.46
CA ARG A 636 -23.85 22.11 32.01
C ARG A 636 -24.20 22.88 30.74
N ARG A 637 -23.84 24.17 30.66
CA ARG A 637 -24.02 24.95 29.43
C ARG A 637 -23.22 24.42 28.26
N ALA A 638 -21.99 23.95 28.48
CA ALA A 638 -21.17 23.33 27.46
C ALA A 638 -21.78 22.02 26.93
N MET A 639 -22.35 21.19 27.83
CA MET A 639 -23.05 19.95 27.44
C MET A 639 -24.29 20.23 26.60
N VAL A 640 -25.08 21.26 26.96
CA VAL A 640 -26.24 21.70 26.17
C VAL A 640 -25.82 22.16 24.77
N ALA A 641 -24.71 22.89 24.65
CA ALA A 641 -24.17 23.32 23.37
C ALA A 641 -23.58 22.16 22.53
N LEU A 642 -23.06 21.11 23.18
CA LEU A 642 -22.48 19.94 22.52
C LEU A 642 -23.56 18.96 22.00
N ALA A 643 -24.71 18.87 22.65
CA ALA A 643 -25.77 17.93 22.33
C ALA A 643 -26.22 17.96 20.85
N PRO A 644 -26.47 19.11 20.20
CA PRO A 644 -26.81 19.16 18.78
C PRO A 644 -25.69 18.62 17.87
N VAL A 645 -24.44 18.82 18.25
CA VAL A 645 -23.27 18.32 17.49
C VAL A 645 -23.23 16.80 17.55
N ILE A 646 -23.41 16.22 18.73
CA ILE A 646 -23.50 14.77 18.93
C ILE A 646 -24.66 14.19 18.10
N GLN A 647 -25.85 14.78 18.22
CA GLN A 647 -27.04 14.34 17.46
C GLN A 647 -26.83 14.42 15.95
N HIS A 648 -26.19 15.47 15.45
CA HIS A 648 -25.86 15.61 14.05
C HIS A 648 -24.92 14.49 13.58
N ARG A 649 -23.87 14.18 14.37
CA ARG A 649 -22.92 13.12 14.05
C ARG A 649 -23.58 11.74 14.08
N MET A 650 -24.41 11.47 15.08
CA MET A 650 -25.17 10.22 15.16
C MET A 650 -26.14 10.04 13.98
N ARG A 651 -26.89 11.10 13.61
CA ARG A 651 -27.74 11.08 12.40
C ARG A 651 -26.95 10.83 11.13
N LYS A 652 -25.78 11.48 10.97
CA LYS A 652 -24.89 11.28 9.82
C LYS A 652 -24.38 9.85 9.77
N LEU A 653 -23.95 9.30 10.91
CA LEU A 653 -23.47 7.93 11.03
C LEU A 653 -24.58 6.92 10.68
N ARG A 654 -25.79 7.13 11.23
CA ARG A 654 -26.97 6.33 10.93
C ARG A 654 -27.31 6.35 9.44
N ARG A 655 -27.37 7.54 8.83
CA ARG A 655 -27.58 7.66 7.39
C ARG A 655 -26.53 6.91 6.58
N ALA A 656 -25.25 7.11 6.88
CA ALA A 656 -24.17 6.46 6.18
C ALA A 656 -24.26 4.93 6.22
N ARG A 657 -24.67 4.34 7.35
CA ARG A 657 -24.82 2.90 7.52
C ARG A 657 -26.13 2.35 6.94
N TRP A 658 -27.23 3.09 7.05
CA TRP A 658 -28.58 2.57 6.75
C TRP A 658 -29.14 3.03 5.42
N THR A 659 -28.82 4.24 4.95
CA THR A 659 -29.26 4.70 3.62
C THR A 659 -28.26 4.34 2.51
N GLY A 660 -27.18 3.66 2.84
CA GLY A 660 -26.25 2.96 1.99
C GLY A 660 -25.96 3.59 0.63
N ARG A 661 -24.94 3.11 -0.03
CA ARG A 661 -24.76 3.33 -1.46
C ARG A 661 -25.95 2.78 -2.22
N PRO A 662 -26.34 3.39 -3.36
CA PRO A 662 -27.26 2.70 -4.27
C PRO A 662 -26.65 1.32 -4.57
N PHE A 663 -27.47 0.29 -4.40
CA PHE A 663 -27.07 -1.06 -4.72
C PHE A 663 -26.62 -1.13 -6.18
N THR A 664 -25.54 -1.87 -6.41
CA THR A 664 -25.16 -2.23 -7.78
C THR A 664 -26.27 -3.09 -8.39
N HIS A 665 -26.36 -3.16 -9.70
CA HIS A 665 -27.33 -4.00 -10.41
C HIS A 665 -27.27 -5.47 -9.91
N HIS A 666 -26.07 -6.00 -9.68
CA HIS A 666 -25.90 -7.36 -9.15
C HIS A 666 -26.43 -7.50 -7.72
N GLN A 667 -26.18 -6.52 -6.86
CA GLN A 667 -26.75 -6.52 -5.51
C GLN A 667 -28.26 -6.51 -5.52
N GLN A 668 -28.87 -5.63 -6.31
CA GLN A 668 -30.34 -5.56 -6.45
C GLN A 668 -30.92 -6.90 -6.90
N ARG A 669 -30.33 -7.49 -7.94
CA ARG A 669 -30.76 -8.79 -8.46
C ARG A 669 -30.70 -9.91 -7.40
N VAL A 670 -29.59 -9.99 -6.65
CA VAL A 670 -29.44 -11.01 -5.58
C VAL A 670 -30.42 -10.73 -4.43
N VAL A 671 -30.59 -9.48 -4.01
CA VAL A 671 -31.57 -9.13 -2.95
C VAL A 671 -32.99 -9.55 -3.33
N HIS A 672 -33.44 -9.24 -4.55
CA HIS A 672 -34.80 -9.63 -5.01
C HIS A 672 -34.97 -11.15 -4.99
N ARG A 673 -33.98 -11.90 -5.45
CA ARG A 673 -34.03 -13.37 -5.44
C ARG A 673 -34.05 -13.93 -4.02
N LEU A 674 -33.20 -13.40 -3.11
CA LEU A 674 -33.19 -13.82 -1.71
C LEU A 674 -34.49 -13.50 -0.99
N GLN A 675 -35.15 -12.37 -1.30
CA GLN A 675 -36.45 -12.02 -0.76
C GLN A 675 -37.55 -12.99 -1.23
N ALA A 676 -37.54 -13.38 -2.51
CA ALA A 676 -38.47 -14.37 -3.04
C ALA A 676 -38.25 -15.75 -2.38
N LEU A 677 -37.00 -16.19 -2.25
CA LEU A 677 -36.66 -17.45 -1.56
C LEU A 677 -37.03 -17.41 -0.08
N ALA A 678 -36.84 -16.28 0.62
CA ALA A 678 -37.25 -16.13 2.01
C ALA A 678 -38.77 -16.29 2.18
N ALA A 679 -39.57 -15.71 1.28
CA ALA A 679 -41.00 -15.87 1.31
C ALA A 679 -41.46 -17.32 1.07
N GLU A 680 -40.77 -18.06 0.24
CA GLU A 680 -41.02 -19.49 -0.01
C GLU A 680 -40.65 -20.36 1.21
N VAL A 681 -39.43 -20.17 1.74
CA VAL A 681 -38.92 -20.92 2.91
C VAL A 681 -39.74 -20.60 4.16
N ALA A 682 -40.23 -19.36 4.31
CA ALA A 682 -41.15 -19.01 5.41
C ALA A 682 -42.48 -19.76 5.31
N ARG A 683 -43.05 -19.95 4.11
CA ARG A 683 -44.24 -20.79 3.89
C ARG A 683 -43.99 -22.25 4.27
N GLN A 684 -42.80 -22.74 4.02
CA GLN A 684 -42.36 -24.11 4.38
C GLN A 684 -42.02 -24.26 5.87
N ARG A 685 -42.06 -23.19 6.67
CA ARG A 685 -41.73 -23.15 8.12
C ARG A 685 -40.38 -23.75 8.46
N ASN A 686 -39.34 -23.48 7.62
CA ASN A 686 -37.99 -23.97 7.85
C ASN A 686 -37.09 -22.83 8.42
N PRO A 687 -36.91 -22.76 9.75
CA PRO A 687 -36.16 -21.69 10.40
C PRO A 687 -34.65 -21.70 10.06
N GLU A 688 -34.04 -22.89 9.89
CA GLU A 688 -32.61 -23.01 9.57
C GLU A 688 -32.30 -22.39 8.20
N ARG A 689 -33.08 -22.73 7.18
CA ARG A 689 -32.91 -22.14 5.84
C ARG A 689 -33.22 -20.65 5.84
N LEU A 690 -34.18 -20.21 6.64
CA LEU A 690 -34.46 -18.77 6.77
C LEU A 690 -33.29 -18.03 7.38
N GLY A 691 -32.64 -18.56 8.42
CA GLY A 691 -31.41 -18.00 9.00
C GLY A 691 -30.26 -17.88 8.00
N VAL A 692 -30.08 -18.88 7.11
CA VAL A 692 -29.08 -18.80 6.03
C VAL A 692 -29.38 -17.66 5.05
N ILE A 693 -30.67 -17.47 4.70
CA ILE A 693 -31.06 -16.37 3.78
C ILE A 693 -30.91 -15.02 4.46
N GLU A 694 -31.25 -14.88 5.75
CA GLU A 694 -31.03 -13.64 6.50
C GLU A 694 -29.56 -13.27 6.57
N HIS A 695 -28.69 -14.24 6.86
CA HIS A 695 -27.25 -14.06 6.82
C HIS A 695 -26.75 -13.58 5.43
N ALA A 696 -27.25 -14.18 4.37
CA ALA A 696 -26.94 -13.78 3.00
C ALA A 696 -27.42 -12.36 2.69
N LEU A 697 -28.61 -11.97 3.13
CA LEU A 697 -29.13 -10.60 2.98
C LEU A 697 -28.27 -9.58 3.72
N GLN A 698 -27.78 -9.90 4.91
CA GLN A 698 -26.83 -9.04 5.64
C GLN A 698 -25.52 -8.90 4.86
N PHE A 699 -24.98 -9.98 4.32
CA PHE A 699 -23.79 -9.95 3.48
C PHE A 699 -23.99 -9.06 2.26
N VAL A 700 -25.06 -9.26 1.48
CA VAL A 700 -25.34 -8.54 0.23
C VAL A 700 -25.55 -7.04 0.47
N ARG A 701 -26.16 -6.64 1.57
CA ARG A 701 -26.40 -5.23 1.94
C ARG A 701 -25.17 -4.52 2.45
N GLY A 702 -24.16 -5.25 2.90
CA GLY A 702 -22.92 -4.71 3.46
C GLY A 702 -21.98 -4.08 2.41
N GLY A 703 -20.88 -3.55 2.89
CA GLY A 703 -19.74 -3.22 2.05
C GLY A 703 -18.98 -4.48 1.67
N HIS A 704 -18.26 -4.46 0.54
CA HIS A 704 -17.57 -5.63 0.02
C HIS A 704 -16.09 -5.36 -0.23
N THR A 705 -15.26 -6.36 0.00
CA THR A 705 -13.92 -6.47 -0.57
C THR A 705 -14.03 -6.74 -2.08
N ALA A 706 -12.92 -6.70 -2.80
CA ALA A 706 -12.94 -7.04 -4.23
C ALA A 706 -13.37 -8.50 -4.46
N GLY A 707 -12.91 -9.43 -3.60
CA GLY A 707 -13.29 -10.84 -3.70
C GLY A 707 -14.74 -11.09 -3.34
N GLU A 708 -15.24 -10.47 -2.27
CA GLU A 708 -16.66 -10.54 -1.91
C GLU A 708 -17.56 -9.98 -3.02
N GLN A 709 -17.10 -8.93 -3.75
CA GLN A 709 -17.82 -8.41 -4.91
C GLN A 709 -17.86 -9.43 -6.07
N MET A 710 -16.73 -10.11 -6.35
CA MET A 710 -16.70 -11.17 -7.37
C MET A 710 -17.62 -12.34 -7.03
N LEU A 711 -17.65 -12.74 -5.75
CA LEU A 711 -18.59 -13.76 -5.27
C LEU A 711 -20.05 -13.32 -5.49
N LEU A 712 -20.36 -12.08 -5.20
CA LEU A 712 -21.71 -11.53 -5.38
C LEU A 712 -22.12 -11.47 -6.86
N GLU A 713 -21.19 -11.15 -7.76
CA GLU A 713 -21.41 -11.19 -9.21
C GLU A 713 -21.63 -12.65 -9.68
N ALA A 714 -20.93 -13.62 -9.12
CA ALA A 714 -21.14 -15.04 -9.40
C ALA A 714 -22.53 -15.51 -8.91
N LEU A 715 -22.93 -15.16 -7.68
CA LEU A 715 -24.27 -15.47 -7.12
C LEU A 715 -25.40 -14.91 -7.99
N ALA A 716 -25.21 -13.71 -8.56
CA ALA A 716 -26.21 -13.09 -9.42
C ALA A 716 -26.50 -13.88 -10.72
N ARG A 717 -25.58 -14.76 -11.13
CA ARG A 717 -25.64 -15.56 -12.37
C ARG A 717 -26.10 -17.02 -12.14
N GLN A 718 -26.09 -17.49 -10.87
CA GLN A 718 -26.46 -18.88 -10.53
C GLN A 718 -27.97 -19.14 -10.63
N SER A 719 -28.36 -20.42 -10.81
CA SER A 719 -29.75 -20.87 -10.59
C SER A 719 -30.12 -20.79 -9.11
N ASP A 720 -31.41 -20.81 -8.77
CA ASP A 720 -31.88 -20.69 -7.38
C ASP A 720 -31.44 -21.88 -6.51
N GLU A 721 -31.39 -23.08 -7.06
CA GLU A 721 -30.91 -24.27 -6.36
C GLU A 721 -29.39 -24.19 -6.07
N SER A 722 -28.60 -23.76 -7.04
CA SER A 722 -27.16 -23.51 -6.87
C SER A 722 -26.90 -22.36 -5.92
N LEU A 723 -27.73 -21.30 -5.96
CA LEU A 723 -27.66 -20.16 -5.06
C LEU A 723 -27.80 -20.63 -3.61
N MET A 724 -28.84 -21.39 -3.27
CA MET A 724 -29.07 -21.87 -1.90
C MET A 724 -27.88 -22.65 -1.34
N ARG A 725 -27.23 -23.51 -2.14
CA ARG A 725 -26.02 -24.24 -1.73
C ARG A 725 -24.83 -23.28 -1.45
N SER A 726 -24.70 -22.25 -2.26
CA SER A 726 -23.62 -21.27 -2.11
C SER A 726 -23.81 -20.32 -0.92
N LEU A 727 -25.04 -20.09 -0.45
CA LEU A 727 -25.31 -19.19 0.68
C LEU A 727 -24.67 -19.65 1.99
N VAL A 728 -24.56 -20.95 2.20
CA VAL A 728 -23.98 -21.55 3.42
C VAL A 728 -22.50 -21.16 3.61
N THR A 729 -21.78 -20.95 2.53
CA THR A 729 -20.34 -20.66 2.54
C THR A 729 -20.01 -19.17 2.48
N LEU A 730 -21.01 -18.30 2.51
CA LEU A 730 -20.79 -16.86 2.42
C LEU A 730 -20.03 -16.30 3.64
N PRO A 731 -19.14 -15.33 3.43
CA PRO A 731 -18.49 -14.61 4.51
C PRO A 731 -19.53 -13.89 5.39
N ARG A 732 -19.29 -13.82 6.70
CA ARG A 732 -20.18 -13.05 7.58
C ARG A 732 -20.26 -11.59 7.15
N GLY A 733 -21.48 -11.07 7.06
CA GLY A 733 -21.77 -9.65 6.82
C GLY A 733 -21.26 -8.76 7.95
N ASP A 734 -21.41 -7.45 7.80
CA ASP A 734 -21.18 -6.51 8.92
C ASP A 734 -22.34 -6.66 9.92
N PRO A 735 -22.06 -6.60 11.23
CA PRO A 735 -23.12 -6.72 12.23
C PRO A 735 -24.14 -5.59 12.07
N VAL A 736 -25.41 -5.94 12.17
CA VAL A 736 -26.50 -4.97 12.18
C VAL A 736 -26.46 -4.22 13.50
N ILE A 737 -26.31 -2.90 13.41
CA ILE A 737 -26.31 -2.02 14.59
C ILE A 737 -27.72 -1.45 14.76
N GLY A 738 -28.37 -1.78 15.85
CA GLY A 738 -29.72 -1.31 16.19
C GLY A 738 -29.72 0.07 16.84
N ALA A 739 -29.29 0.16 18.08
CA ALA A 739 -29.27 1.39 18.85
C ALA A 739 -27.88 2.06 18.83
N LEU A 740 -27.86 3.40 18.85
CA LEU A 740 -26.63 4.18 18.99
C LEU A 740 -26.65 4.90 20.35
N GLU A 741 -25.52 4.83 21.06
CA GLU A 741 -25.29 5.53 22.33
C GLU A 741 -24.08 6.46 22.16
N ALA A 742 -24.12 7.66 22.76
CA ALA A 742 -22.98 8.57 22.81
C ALA A 742 -22.49 8.75 24.23
N ARG A 743 -21.16 8.69 24.42
CA ARG A 743 -20.51 8.96 25.70
C ARG A 743 -19.49 10.08 25.53
N VAL A 744 -19.52 11.06 26.43
CA VAL A 744 -18.54 12.16 26.44
C VAL A 744 -17.27 11.68 27.13
N ASN A 745 -16.14 11.76 26.42
CA ASN A 745 -14.84 11.28 26.90
C ASN A 745 -14.09 12.37 27.66
N GLY A 746 -14.31 13.65 27.30
CA GLY A 746 -13.63 14.77 27.94
C GLY A 746 -14.14 16.12 27.45
N LEU A 747 -13.96 17.12 28.28
CA LEU A 747 -14.32 18.53 28.04
C LEU A 747 -13.23 19.45 28.54
N ILE A 748 -12.81 20.43 27.74
CA ILE A 748 -11.92 21.50 28.17
C ILE A 748 -12.55 22.86 27.79
N LEU A 749 -12.84 23.66 28.80
CA LEU A 749 -13.35 25.03 28.64
C LEU A 749 -12.21 26.03 28.57
N PHE A 750 -12.13 26.78 27.51
CA PHE A 750 -11.20 27.89 27.33
C PHE A 750 -11.89 29.18 27.76
N ALA A 751 -11.49 29.73 28.92
CA ALA A 751 -12.14 30.89 29.53
C ALA A 751 -11.80 32.25 28.88
N GLY A 752 -10.72 32.25 28.04
CA GLY A 752 -10.14 33.51 27.55
C GLY A 752 -9.23 34.19 28.59
N ASN A 753 -8.28 35.01 28.15
CA ASN A 753 -7.46 35.85 29.06
C ASN A 753 -8.25 37.10 29.42
N ARG A 754 -8.59 37.31 30.68
CA ARG A 754 -9.25 38.52 31.19
C ARG A 754 -8.42 39.83 31.03
N ALA A 755 -7.18 39.71 30.55
CA ALA A 755 -6.26 40.87 30.47
C ALA A 755 -6.25 41.58 29.10
N LYS A 756 -7.08 41.15 28.11
CA LYS A 756 -7.14 41.76 26.76
C LYS A 756 -8.56 41.77 26.16
N GLU A 757 -9.61 42.04 26.98
CA GLU A 757 -10.92 42.47 26.45
C GLU A 757 -11.23 43.87 26.94
#